data_c5b628011cbcba74b1f31446148a987f
#
_entry.id   c5b628011cbcba74b1f31446148a987f
#
_cell.length_a   1.000
_cell.length_b   1.000
_cell.length_c   1.000
_cell.angle_alpha   90.00
_cell.angle_beta   90.00
_cell.angle_gamma   90.00
#
_symmetry.space_group_name_H-M   'P 1'
#
loop_
_entity.id
_entity.type
_entity.pdbx_description
1 polymer ?
#
loop_
_entity_poly.entity_id
_entity_poly.type
_entity_poly.pdbx_seq_one_letter_code
_entity_poly.pdbx_strand_id
1 'polypeptide(L)'
;PTPPTQIPLRLVGSEMCIRDSYANIDTIKPSQAKALLDYVASGKGFMPIHCATFCFRNSPEVVALMGGQFKSHGQGEMTTQLAGVEHPILEGYETFTSFDETYVHHKHNEQNRLVLEYRAGGAQANGNTREPWTWIRTHGTGRVFYTAWGHDSHTWNQPHFHNLLERGIRWACGAGETGIGTAPSVATALPHMRKLSHGLKPFEYVDVGPEIPNYNADRSKGRLGKPIKLMQQPSPAEESIKHIVTPEGFHVELFADENDIHGIEDQGRPEAYPTGKPIAMNWDEKGRLWVCETVDYPNELSESGSGRDRIRVLEDTDGDNRADKSSVFAEGLSIPTAIAFHRGGIVLQNGTETLYLKDTTGDGTADVRKVLMSNWTLGDTHGGVGNFRNGLDNWIWAMQGYNTSSPVINGVEQPAFRMGFFRFRLSQDDDPVVEKLEFIRSTNNNTWGLGISEEGLIFGSTANRNPSVFMPIANRYYERVRGWTASLRLGTIADTHLFQPITKKVRQVDHHGGYTAAAGHALYTARNYPQPWWNRTAFVCGPTGKLVGTFVIKRDGAGMKSSSPINLFASNDEWTAPIMAEVGPDGNVWVLDWYSFIVQHNPTPQGFETGKGAAYETKLRDKKYGRIYRVVPDRPREADFQSVNKKLTKVDSYYTDQLTHPTMQVRLHAQRLLVEHGDTKVVPELISLIEDQAVDGIGLNVGAIHALNTLHGLGVLQDDSSPAFDAVTKALTHPSAGVRLNAVRVLPEIPATLAALQEANVIADTDNQVLLATLLKMSDSPGGKAGRNLSKLINDSKVLSDRWLKDALTSAAAMHADSFLAAVLKHQQPVDPHSNDLIVRVAEHFARTRPMKEPVSEILTAMAKSSNETKDAIIRG
;
A
#
# COMPACT_ATOMS: atom_id res chain seq x y z
N PRO A 1 2.59 -1.20 28.27
CA PRO A 1 1.55 -0.25 27.99
C PRO A 1 1.97 1.12 28.52
N THR A 2 2.29 2.01 27.59
CA THR A 2 2.49 3.44 27.89
C THR A 2 1.11 4.04 28.11
N PRO A 3 0.88 4.85 29.14
CA PRO A 3 -0.42 5.48 29.34
C PRO A 3 -0.69 6.48 28.20
N PRO A 4 -1.95 6.61 27.74
CA PRO A 4 -2.30 7.58 26.75
C PRO A 4 -2.04 8.97 27.29
N THR A 5 -1.34 9.76 26.48
CA THR A 5 -1.09 11.19 26.73
C THR A 5 -2.41 11.88 26.99
N GLN A 6 -2.53 12.52 28.12
CA GLN A 6 -3.66 13.38 28.47
C GLN A 6 -3.84 14.43 27.37
N ILE A 7 -4.95 14.37 26.65
CA ILE A 7 -5.38 15.48 25.79
C ILE A 7 -5.88 16.56 26.75
N PRO A 8 -5.21 17.72 26.83
CA PRO A 8 -5.70 18.79 27.68
C PRO A 8 -7.01 19.31 27.11
N LEU A 9 -8.04 19.39 27.95
CA LEU A 9 -9.26 20.14 27.68
C LEU A 9 -8.89 21.63 27.52
N ARG A 10 -8.36 22.00 26.36
CA ARG A 10 -8.23 23.39 25.98
C ARG A 10 -9.55 23.83 25.34
N LEU A 11 -10.25 24.66 26.07
CA LEU A 11 -11.30 25.55 25.53
C LEU A 11 -10.63 26.51 24.53
N VAL A 12 -10.67 26.18 23.24
CA VAL A 12 -10.21 27.08 22.19
C VAL A 12 -11.41 27.40 21.31
N GLY A 13 -11.82 28.66 21.31
CA GLY A 13 -12.66 29.28 20.31
C GLY A 13 -14.18 29.05 20.44
N SER A 14 -14.94 30.13 20.30
CA SER A 14 -16.40 30.20 20.30
C SER A 14 -17.09 29.58 19.06
N GLU A 15 -16.31 28.95 18.15
CA GLU A 15 -16.80 28.51 16.84
C GLU A 15 -17.03 27.02 16.68
N MET A 16 -16.68 26.16 17.65
CA MET A 16 -16.95 24.73 17.53
C MET A 16 -18.41 24.39 17.77
N CYS A 17 -19.01 23.68 16.79
CA CYS A 17 -20.41 23.25 16.86
C CYS A 17 -20.64 22.04 17.76
N ILE A 18 -19.59 21.25 18.06
CA ILE A 18 -19.69 19.97 18.76
C ILE A 18 -18.48 19.73 19.66
N ARG A 19 -18.69 18.98 20.74
CA ARG A 19 -17.67 18.36 21.60
C ARG A 19 -17.87 16.86 21.62
N ASP A 20 -16.81 16.12 21.40
CA ASP A 20 -16.77 14.69 21.62
C ASP A 20 -16.02 14.34 22.90
N SER A 21 -16.29 13.19 23.44
CA SER A 21 -15.59 12.63 24.61
C SER A 21 -15.45 11.12 24.43
N TYR A 22 -14.22 10.69 24.24
CA TYR A 22 -13.78 9.29 24.32
C TYR A 22 -12.62 9.21 25.31
N ALA A 23 -12.94 9.12 26.59
CA ALA A 23 -11.96 9.23 27.67
C ALA A 23 -12.39 8.39 28.87
N ASN A 24 -11.43 8.10 29.74
CA ASN A 24 -11.63 7.41 31.00
C ASN A 24 -11.07 8.30 32.14
N ILE A 25 -11.79 9.40 32.45
CA ILE A 25 -11.41 10.39 33.45
C ILE A 25 -12.45 10.41 34.55
N ASP A 26 -12.06 10.06 35.77
CA ASP A 26 -12.96 9.81 36.90
C ASP A 26 -13.63 11.08 37.41
N THR A 27 -12.93 12.20 37.41
CA THR A 27 -13.40 13.44 38.03
C THR A 27 -13.30 14.65 37.12
N ILE A 28 -14.25 15.55 37.27
CA ILE A 28 -14.29 16.88 36.61
C ILE A 28 -14.35 17.98 37.66
N LYS A 29 -13.64 19.09 37.42
CA LYS A 29 -13.74 20.26 38.31
C LYS A 29 -15.10 20.94 38.16
N PRO A 30 -15.71 21.53 39.27
CA PRO A 30 -17.01 22.16 39.18
C PRO A 30 -17.12 23.22 38.10
N SER A 31 -16.07 24.02 37.89
CA SER A 31 -16.03 25.04 36.82
C SER A 31 -16.04 24.46 35.42
N GLN A 32 -15.38 23.30 35.21
CA GLN A 32 -15.36 22.60 33.94
C GLN A 32 -16.73 21.92 33.69
N ALA A 33 -17.31 21.31 34.71
CA ALA A 33 -18.66 20.74 34.63
C ALA A 33 -19.68 21.81 34.25
N LYS A 34 -19.65 22.95 34.93
CA LYS A 34 -20.53 24.10 34.60
C LYS A 34 -20.31 24.57 33.16
N ALA A 35 -19.05 24.72 32.72
CA ALA A 35 -18.74 25.16 31.36
C ALA A 35 -19.25 24.17 30.28
N LEU A 36 -19.17 22.84 30.55
CA LEU A 36 -19.72 21.82 29.65
C LEU A 36 -21.25 21.89 29.58
N LEU A 37 -21.90 22.02 30.73
CA LEU A 37 -23.36 22.11 30.81
C LEU A 37 -23.85 23.37 30.10
N ASP A 38 -23.25 24.53 30.37
CA ASP A 38 -23.61 25.82 29.74
C ASP A 38 -23.36 25.77 28.21
N TYR A 39 -22.23 25.13 27.77
CA TYR A 39 -21.89 24.94 26.37
C TYR A 39 -22.97 24.16 25.63
N VAL A 40 -23.40 23.01 26.19
CA VAL A 40 -24.46 22.22 25.55
C VAL A 40 -25.82 22.97 25.64
N ALA A 41 -26.14 23.54 26.80
CA ALA A 41 -27.41 24.25 26.97
C ALA A 41 -27.57 25.43 26.01
N SER A 42 -26.46 26.03 25.54
CA SER A 42 -26.48 27.15 24.57
C SER A 42 -26.71 26.71 23.12
N GLY A 43 -27.03 25.44 22.85
CA GLY A 43 -27.38 24.95 21.52
C GLY A 43 -26.28 24.16 20.82
N LYS A 44 -25.15 23.87 21.50
CA LYS A 44 -24.05 23.13 20.96
C LYS A 44 -24.23 21.62 21.12
N GLY A 45 -23.49 20.83 20.29
CA GLY A 45 -23.48 19.39 20.34
C GLY A 45 -22.52 18.79 21.38
N PHE A 46 -22.91 17.66 21.97
CA PHE A 46 -22.05 16.83 22.80
C PHE A 46 -22.18 15.37 22.40
N MET A 47 -21.05 14.71 22.21
CA MET A 47 -21.00 13.31 21.75
C MET A 47 -20.12 12.46 22.66
N PRO A 48 -20.65 12.00 23.82
CA PRO A 48 -20.00 10.99 24.60
C PRO A 48 -20.04 9.63 23.89
N ILE A 49 -18.91 8.94 23.82
CA ILE A 49 -18.78 7.64 23.16
C ILE A 49 -18.26 6.63 24.20
N HIS A 50 -18.89 5.47 24.24
CA HIS A 50 -18.47 4.29 24.98
C HIS A 50 -18.06 4.63 26.43
N CYS A 51 -16.75 4.58 26.75
CA CYS A 51 -16.21 4.79 28.10
C CYS A 51 -16.46 6.21 28.66
N ALA A 52 -16.96 7.14 27.86
CA ALA A 52 -17.33 8.46 28.37
C ALA A 52 -18.36 8.42 29.50
N THR A 53 -19.26 7.42 29.53
CA THR A 53 -20.23 7.24 30.63
C THR A 53 -19.59 6.76 31.94
N PHE A 54 -18.33 6.29 31.94
CA PHE A 54 -17.54 6.05 33.13
C PHE A 54 -16.98 7.36 33.71
N CYS A 55 -16.83 8.41 32.89
CA CYS A 55 -16.23 9.68 33.25
C CYS A 55 -17.09 10.51 34.21
N PHE A 56 -16.43 11.40 34.94
CA PHE A 56 -17.05 12.52 35.68
C PHE A 56 -18.06 12.06 36.75
N ARG A 57 -17.83 10.92 37.36
CA ARG A 57 -18.73 10.32 38.36
C ARG A 57 -18.99 11.21 39.59
N ASN A 58 -18.14 12.20 39.79
CA ASN A 58 -18.25 13.21 40.84
C ASN A 58 -19.24 14.35 40.51
N SER A 59 -19.77 14.41 39.28
CA SER A 59 -20.78 15.40 38.88
C SER A 59 -22.07 14.72 38.42
N PRO A 60 -23.10 14.65 39.27
CA PRO A 60 -24.41 14.11 38.92
C PRO A 60 -25.05 14.81 37.72
N GLU A 61 -24.79 16.10 37.54
CA GLU A 61 -25.33 16.91 36.45
C GLU A 61 -24.72 16.51 35.10
N VAL A 62 -23.40 16.25 35.05
CA VAL A 62 -22.74 15.77 33.84
C VAL A 62 -23.13 14.33 33.53
N VAL A 63 -23.30 13.48 34.53
CA VAL A 63 -23.85 12.13 34.35
C VAL A 63 -25.26 12.21 33.75
N ALA A 64 -26.10 13.11 34.29
CA ALA A 64 -27.43 13.36 33.77
C ALA A 64 -27.39 13.93 32.35
N LEU A 65 -26.43 14.78 32.02
CA LEU A 65 -26.21 15.28 30.65
C LEU A 65 -25.94 14.13 29.68
N MET A 66 -25.11 13.16 30.01
CA MET A 66 -24.80 11.98 29.16
C MET A 66 -25.99 11.03 29.02
N GLY A 67 -26.92 11.02 29.97
CA GLY A 67 -28.12 10.21 29.93
C GLY A 67 -28.05 8.88 30.68
N GLY A 68 -26.90 8.54 31.24
CA GLY A 68 -26.64 7.33 32.03
C GLY A 68 -25.20 7.27 32.48
N GLN A 69 -24.90 6.37 33.39
CA GLN A 69 -23.56 6.10 33.92
C GLN A 69 -23.21 4.63 33.73
N PHE A 70 -21.99 4.34 33.31
CA PHE A 70 -21.44 2.99 33.28
C PHE A 70 -21.54 2.31 34.65
N LYS A 71 -21.97 1.08 34.67
CA LYS A 71 -22.01 0.23 35.87
C LYS A 71 -21.06 -0.94 35.79
N SER A 72 -21.13 -1.73 34.72
CA SER A 72 -20.31 -2.93 34.51
C SER A 72 -20.33 -3.31 33.02
N HIS A 73 -19.40 -4.18 32.64
CA HIS A 73 -19.39 -4.82 31.34
C HIS A 73 -18.95 -6.27 31.39
N GLY A 74 -19.32 -7.06 30.42
CA GLY A 74 -18.65 -8.28 29.97
C GLY A 74 -18.02 -8.01 28.61
N GLN A 75 -17.67 -9.05 27.86
CA GLN A 75 -17.18 -8.97 26.48
C GLN A 75 -17.82 -10.06 25.66
N GLY A 76 -18.10 -9.79 24.39
CA GLY A 76 -18.64 -10.81 23.49
C GLY A 76 -19.10 -10.26 22.16
N GLU A 77 -19.34 -11.16 21.23
CA GLU A 77 -19.99 -10.86 19.98
C GLU A 77 -21.48 -10.56 20.22
N MET A 78 -21.96 -9.45 19.73
CA MET A 78 -23.34 -9.02 19.92
C MET A 78 -23.87 -8.21 18.73
N THR A 79 -25.20 -8.22 18.63
CA THR A 79 -25.95 -7.40 17.65
C THR A 79 -26.94 -6.52 18.43
N THR A 80 -27.07 -5.26 18.02
CA THR A 80 -28.11 -4.39 18.55
C THR A 80 -29.43 -4.57 17.80
N GLN A 81 -30.49 -4.05 18.36
CA GLN A 81 -31.83 -3.98 17.78
C GLN A 81 -32.29 -2.53 17.77
N LEU A 82 -32.86 -2.10 16.64
CA LEU A 82 -33.47 -0.78 16.56
C LEU A 82 -34.62 -0.67 17.54
N ALA A 83 -34.77 0.48 18.13
CA ALA A 83 -35.84 0.75 19.11
C ALA A 83 -37.25 0.85 18.49
N GLY A 84 -37.34 0.83 17.17
CA GLY A 84 -38.61 0.98 16.44
C GLY A 84 -39.13 2.42 16.43
N VAL A 85 -38.23 3.41 16.58
CA VAL A 85 -38.53 4.83 16.51
C VAL A 85 -38.16 5.40 15.15
N GLU A 86 -38.94 6.30 14.62
CA GLU A 86 -38.59 7.05 13.44
C GLU A 86 -37.70 8.24 13.81
N HIS A 87 -36.50 8.28 13.27
CA HIS A 87 -35.58 9.39 13.49
C HIS A 87 -34.58 9.47 12.32
N PRO A 88 -34.21 10.68 11.85
CA PRO A 88 -33.30 10.88 10.72
C PRO A 88 -31.95 10.16 10.84
N ILE A 89 -31.43 9.97 12.07
CA ILE A 89 -30.22 9.17 12.29
C ILE A 89 -30.41 7.71 11.85
N LEU A 90 -31.62 7.17 11.93
CA LEU A 90 -31.92 5.77 11.61
C LEU A 90 -32.39 5.54 10.17
N GLU A 91 -32.60 6.59 9.39
CA GLU A 91 -33.05 6.48 8.01
C GLU A 91 -32.01 5.74 7.15
N GLY A 92 -32.34 4.50 6.71
CA GLY A 92 -31.44 3.62 5.98
C GLY A 92 -30.27 3.06 6.80
N TYR A 93 -30.27 3.25 8.13
CA TYR A 93 -29.28 2.61 9.00
C TYR A 93 -29.71 1.19 9.36
N GLU A 94 -28.76 0.25 9.25
CA GLU A 94 -28.93 -1.13 9.66
C GLU A 94 -28.02 -1.44 10.85
N THR A 95 -28.51 -2.26 11.77
CA THR A 95 -27.71 -2.74 12.90
C THR A 95 -26.65 -3.75 12.42
N PHE A 96 -25.57 -3.88 13.17
CA PHE A 96 -24.46 -4.74 12.83
C PHE A 96 -24.06 -5.64 14.02
N THR A 97 -23.35 -6.70 13.71
CA THR A 97 -22.74 -7.58 14.70
C THR A 97 -21.27 -7.24 14.87
N SER A 98 -20.82 -7.10 16.12
CA SER A 98 -19.40 -6.88 16.42
C SER A 98 -19.04 -7.49 17.77
N PHE A 99 -17.76 -7.81 17.94
CA PHE A 99 -17.19 -8.10 19.24
C PHE A 99 -16.86 -6.78 19.93
N ASP A 100 -17.43 -6.59 21.16
CA ASP A 100 -17.19 -5.39 21.95
C ASP A 100 -17.46 -5.65 23.45
N GLU A 101 -17.28 -4.63 24.30
CA GLU A 101 -17.69 -4.68 25.69
C GLU A 101 -19.21 -4.58 25.84
N THR A 102 -19.81 -5.52 26.58
CA THR A 102 -21.27 -5.56 26.78
C THR A 102 -21.69 -4.69 27.94
N TYR A 103 -21.65 -3.37 27.76
CA TYR A 103 -21.97 -2.37 28.77
C TYR A 103 -23.35 -2.56 29.40
N VAL A 104 -23.40 -2.31 30.69
CA VAL A 104 -24.61 -2.12 31.49
C VAL A 104 -24.53 -0.75 32.14
N HIS A 105 -25.59 0.04 32.03
CA HIS A 105 -25.66 1.36 32.63
C HIS A 105 -26.57 1.40 33.85
N HIS A 106 -26.37 2.40 34.67
CA HIS A 106 -27.23 2.81 35.76
C HIS A 106 -27.39 4.33 35.81
N LYS A 107 -28.12 4.86 36.80
CA LYS A 107 -28.38 6.31 36.89
C LYS A 107 -28.90 6.91 35.59
N HIS A 108 -29.78 6.18 34.93
CA HIS A 108 -30.41 6.64 33.73
C HIS A 108 -31.15 7.96 33.90
N ASN A 109 -30.92 8.89 33.03
CA ASN A 109 -31.76 10.09 32.91
C ASN A 109 -32.60 9.97 31.62
N GLU A 110 -33.87 9.62 31.81
CA GLU A 110 -34.85 9.41 30.74
C GLU A 110 -35.48 10.69 30.25
N GLN A 111 -35.28 11.78 30.93
CA GLN A 111 -35.85 13.08 30.54
C GLN A 111 -35.23 13.55 29.22
N ASN A 112 -36.09 13.87 28.25
CA ASN A 112 -35.65 14.28 26.90
C ASN A 112 -34.69 13.32 26.21
N ARG A 113 -34.78 12.01 26.52
CA ARG A 113 -33.98 10.94 25.90
C ARG A 113 -34.81 10.10 24.94
N LEU A 114 -34.30 9.88 23.72
CA LEU A 114 -34.82 8.92 22.77
C LEU A 114 -33.78 7.83 22.54
N VAL A 115 -34.13 6.58 22.86
CA VAL A 115 -33.27 5.42 22.60
C VAL A 115 -33.43 5.05 21.11
N LEU A 116 -32.31 4.87 20.44
CA LEU A 116 -32.24 4.51 19.03
C LEU A 116 -31.98 3.00 18.86
N GLU A 117 -31.13 2.44 19.71
CA GLU A 117 -30.77 1.01 19.72
C GLU A 117 -30.79 0.43 21.12
N TYR A 118 -31.12 -0.85 21.20
CA TYR A 118 -31.00 -1.67 22.39
C TYR A 118 -30.07 -2.85 22.14
N ARG A 119 -29.27 -3.23 23.12
CA ARG A 119 -28.64 -4.53 23.16
C ARG A 119 -29.61 -5.56 23.75
N ALA A 120 -29.82 -6.66 23.03
CA ALA A 120 -30.64 -7.77 23.52
C ALA A 120 -29.81 -8.69 24.43
N GLY A 121 -30.44 -9.25 25.48
CA GLY A 121 -29.82 -10.22 26.37
C GLY A 121 -28.88 -9.62 27.41
N GLY A 122 -28.48 -10.46 28.36
CA GLY A 122 -27.58 -10.12 29.49
C GLY A 122 -28.30 -9.74 30.78
N ALA A 123 -27.58 -9.93 31.89
CA ALA A 123 -28.08 -9.55 33.22
C ALA A 123 -28.30 -8.04 33.28
N GLN A 124 -29.50 -7.64 33.44
CA GLN A 124 -29.92 -6.24 33.52
C GLN A 124 -29.79 -5.72 34.94
N ALA A 125 -29.34 -4.50 35.12
CA ALA A 125 -29.32 -3.85 36.40
C ALA A 125 -30.73 -3.71 37.02
N ASN A 126 -31.78 -3.77 36.22
CA ASN A 126 -33.16 -3.46 36.62
C ASN A 126 -34.14 -4.59 36.31
N GLY A 127 -33.68 -5.77 35.91
CA GLY A 127 -34.57 -6.85 35.48
C GLY A 127 -35.18 -6.68 34.08
N ASN A 128 -34.84 -5.61 33.37
CA ASN A 128 -35.27 -5.41 31.99
C ASN A 128 -34.51 -6.35 31.03
N THR A 129 -35.14 -6.78 29.96
CA THR A 129 -34.54 -7.67 28.95
C THR A 129 -33.76 -6.92 27.86
N ARG A 130 -33.71 -5.59 27.93
CA ARG A 130 -33.06 -4.73 26.95
C ARG A 130 -32.21 -3.65 27.62
N GLU A 131 -30.96 -3.54 27.20
CA GLU A 131 -30.07 -2.48 27.64
C GLU A 131 -30.08 -1.35 26.61
N PRO A 132 -30.40 -0.07 26.98
CA PRO A 132 -30.21 1.07 26.09
C PRO A 132 -28.76 1.14 25.61
N TRP A 133 -28.57 1.18 24.31
CA TRP A 133 -27.23 1.06 23.71
C TRP A 133 -26.78 2.34 23.01
N THR A 134 -27.63 2.86 22.13
CA THR A 134 -27.44 4.16 21.47
C THR A 134 -28.65 5.03 21.78
N TRP A 135 -28.42 6.27 22.17
CA TRP A 135 -29.49 7.22 22.43
C TRP A 135 -29.10 8.65 22.11
N ILE A 136 -30.11 9.46 21.90
CA ILE A 136 -30.02 10.91 21.79
C ILE A 136 -30.83 11.58 22.89
N ARG A 137 -30.47 12.81 23.21
CA ARG A 137 -31.23 13.65 24.13
C ARG A 137 -30.96 15.12 23.88
N THR A 138 -31.78 15.97 24.45
CA THR A 138 -31.59 17.43 24.47
C THR A 138 -31.25 17.92 25.87
N HIS A 139 -30.46 19.02 25.93
CA HIS A 139 -30.14 19.74 27.15
C HIS A 139 -30.14 21.24 26.84
N GLY A 140 -31.10 22.00 27.39
CA GLY A 140 -31.40 23.34 26.88
C GLY A 140 -31.81 23.28 25.41
N THR A 141 -31.13 24.05 24.57
CA THR A 141 -31.28 24.00 23.11
C THR A 141 -30.25 23.07 22.41
N GLY A 142 -29.31 22.50 23.16
CA GLY A 142 -28.27 21.63 22.62
C GLY A 142 -28.66 20.18 22.55
N ARG A 143 -27.79 19.40 21.92
CA ARG A 143 -28.02 18.00 21.54
C ARG A 143 -26.92 17.10 22.03
N VAL A 144 -27.30 15.94 22.57
CA VAL A 144 -26.37 14.93 23.04
C VAL A 144 -26.65 13.62 22.31
N PHE A 145 -25.64 13.05 21.67
CA PHE A 145 -25.67 11.71 21.08
C PHE A 145 -24.70 10.80 21.82
N TYR A 146 -25.16 9.65 22.28
CA TYR A 146 -24.35 8.63 22.96
C TYR A 146 -24.49 7.29 22.24
N THR A 147 -23.39 6.53 22.19
CA THR A 147 -23.41 5.11 21.87
C THR A 147 -22.46 4.34 22.78
N ALA A 148 -22.88 3.14 23.20
CA ALA A 148 -22.07 2.23 23.99
C ALA A 148 -21.11 1.37 23.13
N TRP A 149 -21.22 1.44 21.83
CA TRP A 149 -20.23 0.90 20.92
C TRP A 149 -18.91 1.63 21.03
N GLY A 150 -17.75 0.94 20.82
CA GLY A 150 -16.49 1.61 20.58
C GLY A 150 -15.31 1.21 21.45
N HIS A 151 -15.30 0.08 22.16
CA HIS A 151 -14.12 -0.40 22.88
C HIS A 151 -13.16 -1.12 21.93
N ASP A 152 -13.67 -2.04 21.12
CA ASP A 152 -12.86 -2.96 20.37
C ASP A 152 -12.59 -2.47 18.93
N SER A 153 -11.43 -2.85 18.41
CA SER A 153 -11.07 -2.56 17.03
C SER A 153 -12.03 -3.17 16.00
N HIS A 154 -12.68 -4.30 16.33
CA HIS A 154 -13.73 -4.89 15.50
C HIS A 154 -14.88 -3.92 15.27
N THR A 155 -15.31 -3.20 16.32
CA THR A 155 -16.34 -2.17 16.22
C THR A 155 -15.85 -0.93 15.46
N TRP A 156 -14.64 -0.45 15.76
CA TRP A 156 -14.07 0.71 15.05
C TRP A 156 -13.81 0.45 13.57
N ASN A 157 -13.70 -0.79 13.15
CA ASN A 157 -13.54 -1.16 11.74
C ASN A 157 -14.90 -1.40 11.02
N GLN A 158 -16.03 -1.31 11.74
CA GLN A 158 -17.36 -1.49 11.14
C GLN A 158 -17.83 -0.25 10.39
N PRO A 159 -18.13 -0.33 9.10
CA PRO A 159 -18.70 0.80 8.34
C PRO A 159 -20.03 1.30 8.90
N HIS A 160 -20.86 0.39 9.42
CA HIS A 160 -22.13 0.73 10.08
C HIS A 160 -21.88 1.59 11.31
N PHE A 161 -20.83 1.30 12.10
CA PHE A 161 -20.46 2.12 13.24
C PHE A 161 -19.98 3.51 12.81
N HIS A 162 -19.15 3.61 11.77
CA HIS A 162 -18.73 4.90 11.22
C HIS A 162 -19.92 5.71 10.73
N ASN A 163 -20.86 5.05 10.05
CA ASN A 163 -22.08 5.69 9.57
C ASN A 163 -22.95 6.22 10.73
N LEU A 164 -23.12 5.39 11.78
CA LEU A 164 -23.85 5.80 12.99
C LEU A 164 -23.20 7.02 13.64
N LEU A 165 -21.87 7.02 13.78
CA LEU A 165 -21.11 8.14 14.34
C LEU A 165 -21.26 9.41 13.48
N GLU A 166 -21.10 9.32 12.18
CA GLU A 166 -21.21 10.46 11.27
C GLU A 166 -22.59 11.09 11.35
N ARG A 167 -23.65 10.28 11.35
CA ARG A 167 -25.03 10.75 11.45
C ARG A 167 -25.32 11.37 12.82
N GLY A 168 -24.80 10.76 13.88
CA GLY A 168 -24.83 11.29 15.23
C GLY A 168 -24.15 12.66 15.34
N ILE A 169 -22.97 12.83 14.73
CA ILE A 169 -22.23 14.10 14.66
C ILE A 169 -23.06 15.15 13.91
N ARG A 170 -23.55 14.84 12.71
CA ARG A 170 -24.35 15.77 11.90
C ARG A 170 -25.58 16.24 12.66
N TRP A 171 -26.30 15.33 13.29
CA TRP A 171 -27.45 15.67 14.11
C TRP A 171 -27.07 16.54 15.33
N ALA A 172 -26.00 16.18 16.04
CA ALA A 172 -25.53 16.95 17.20
C ALA A 172 -25.09 18.37 16.80
N CYS A 173 -24.51 18.54 15.61
CA CYS A 173 -24.14 19.83 15.03
C CYS A 173 -25.36 20.67 14.57
N GLY A 174 -26.56 20.14 14.66
CA GLY A 174 -27.76 20.87 14.27
C GLY A 174 -28.13 20.74 12.80
N ALA A 175 -27.59 19.81 12.08
CA ALA A 175 -28.03 19.51 10.72
C ALA A 175 -29.52 19.13 10.74
N GLY A 176 -30.33 19.76 9.88
CA GLY A 176 -31.72 19.37 9.65
C GLY A 176 -31.83 17.98 9.01
N GLU A 177 -33.06 17.49 8.86
CA GLU A 177 -33.31 16.14 8.30
C GLU A 177 -32.58 15.91 6.98
N THR A 178 -32.60 16.88 6.08
CA THR A 178 -31.88 16.80 4.78
C THR A 178 -30.36 16.86 4.91
N GLY A 179 -29.81 17.42 5.98
CA GLY A 179 -28.39 17.57 6.22
C GLY A 179 -27.74 16.31 6.84
N ILE A 180 -28.56 15.40 7.39
CA ILE A 180 -28.08 14.12 7.93
C ILE A 180 -27.81 13.15 6.78
N GLY A 181 -28.53 13.26 5.67
CA GLY A 181 -28.45 12.37 4.52
C GLY A 181 -28.98 10.96 4.80
N THR A 182 -29.24 10.19 3.78
CA THR A 182 -29.52 8.76 3.89
C THR A 182 -28.23 7.99 4.20
N ALA A 183 -28.31 6.91 4.95
CA ALA A 183 -27.17 6.02 5.13
C ALA A 183 -26.69 5.54 3.76
N PRO A 184 -25.37 5.61 3.45
CA PRO A 184 -24.87 4.99 2.24
C PRO A 184 -25.23 3.51 2.27
N SER A 185 -25.65 2.96 1.12
CA SER A 185 -25.92 1.53 1.01
C SER A 185 -24.70 0.74 1.49
N VAL A 186 -24.92 -0.39 2.12
CA VAL A 186 -23.89 -1.29 2.70
C VAL A 186 -22.81 -1.74 1.68
N ALA A 187 -22.96 -1.40 0.41
CA ALA A 187 -22.01 -1.67 -0.67
C ALA A 187 -20.57 -1.12 -0.46
N THR A 188 -20.34 -0.32 0.59
CA THR A 188 -19.00 0.23 0.92
C THR A 188 -18.26 -0.57 1.98
N ALA A 189 -18.89 -1.56 2.63
CA ALA A 189 -18.21 -2.42 3.60
C ALA A 189 -17.35 -3.47 2.88
N LEU A 190 -16.16 -3.76 3.42
CA LEU A 190 -15.42 -4.94 3.00
C LEU A 190 -16.24 -6.19 3.41
N PRO A 191 -16.38 -7.18 2.52
CA PRO A 191 -17.19 -8.36 2.80
C PRO A 191 -16.56 -9.20 3.91
N HIS A 192 -17.39 -10.00 4.60
CA HIS A 192 -16.91 -10.97 5.57
C HIS A 192 -16.26 -12.18 4.88
N MET A 193 -15.35 -12.85 5.58
CA MET A 193 -14.77 -14.11 5.09
C MET A 193 -15.81 -15.23 5.09
N ARG A 194 -15.87 -15.99 4.01
CA ARG A 194 -16.64 -17.25 3.98
C ARG A 194 -16.09 -18.22 5.02
N LYS A 195 -16.95 -19.12 5.49
CA LYS A 195 -16.54 -20.25 6.34
C LYS A 195 -16.20 -21.45 5.46
N LEU A 196 -15.27 -22.29 5.94
CA LEU A 196 -15.01 -23.57 5.28
C LEU A 196 -16.30 -24.39 5.18
N SER A 197 -16.48 -25.06 4.07
CA SER A 197 -17.62 -25.97 3.84
C SER A 197 -17.61 -27.12 4.85
N HIS A 198 -18.79 -27.58 5.23
CA HIS A 198 -18.92 -28.77 6.06
C HIS A 198 -18.68 -30.04 5.23
N GLY A 199 -18.12 -31.07 5.85
CA GLY A 199 -17.96 -32.38 5.23
C GLY A 199 -16.81 -32.50 4.22
N LEU A 200 -15.83 -31.59 4.30
CA LEU A 200 -14.62 -31.71 3.49
C LEU A 200 -13.88 -33.02 3.81
N LYS A 201 -13.25 -33.61 2.81
CA LYS A 201 -12.41 -34.79 2.99
C LYS A 201 -11.27 -34.48 3.95
N PRO A 202 -11.07 -35.29 5.00
CA PRO A 202 -9.94 -35.08 5.93
C PRO A 202 -8.61 -35.25 5.22
N PHE A 203 -7.62 -34.46 5.62
CA PHE A 203 -6.26 -34.62 5.11
C PHE A 203 -5.63 -35.92 5.59
N GLU A 204 -4.83 -36.51 4.74
CA GLU A 204 -4.04 -37.68 5.04
C GLU A 204 -2.66 -37.27 5.59
N TYR A 205 -2.13 -38.03 6.53
CA TYR A 205 -0.84 -37.75 7.16
C TYR A 205 0.07 -38.97 7.11
N VAL A 206 1.36 -38.74 6.92
CA VAL A 206 2.40 -39.75 6.93
C VAL A 206 3.41 -39.46 8.02
N ASP A 207 3.92 -40.49 8.69
CA ASP A 207 5.04 -40.38 9.65
C ASP A 207 6.35 -40.36 8.88
N VAL A 208 6.98 -39.19 8.81
CA VAL A 208 8.30 -38.99 8.17
C VAL A 208 9.45 -39.02 9.18
N GLY A 209 9.17 -39.42 10.42
CA GLY A 209 10.13 -39.32 11.51
C GLY A 209 10.23 -37.88 12.06
N PRO A 210 11.09 -37.63 13.04
CA PRO A 210 11.23 -36.32 13.69
C PRO A 210 12.02 -35.33 12.81
N GLU A 211 11.60 -35.17 11.56
CA GLU A 211 12.30 -34.40 10.53
C GLU A 211 11.63 -33.04 10.19
N ILE A 212 10.45 -32.77 10.76
CA ILE A 212 9.74 -31.52 10.51
C ILE A 212 10.07 -30.52 11.62
N PRO A 213 10.74 -29.39 11.31
CA PRO A 213 11.00 -28.34 12.27
C PRO A 213 9.71 -27.80 12.87
N ASN A 214 9.70 -27.61 14.17
CA ASN A 214 8.56 -27.03 14.87
C ASN A 214 9.02 -25.82 15.69
N TYR A 215 8.57 -24.65 15.30
CA TYR A 215 8.87 -23.42 16.02
C TYR A 215 7.82 -23.19 17.09
N ASN A 216 8.25 -22.91 18.32
CA ASN A 216 7.30 -22.66 19.41
C ASN A 216 6.56 -21.35 19.21
N ALA A 217 5.22 -21.42 19.35
CA ALA A 217 4.31 -20.28 19.24
C ALA A 217 4.62 -19.12 20.20
N ASP A 218 5.33 -19.41 21.27
CA ASP A 218 5.37 -18.56 22.46
C ASP A 218 6.63 -17.69 22.54
N ARG A 219 7.31 -17.31 21.50
CA ARG A 219 8.30 -16.21 21.66
C ARG A 219 9.16 -15.94 20.41
N SER A 220 9.36 -14.67 20.24
CA SER A 220 10.47 -14.02 19.55
C SER A 220 11.64 -14.91 19.20
N LYS A 221 11.89 -15.07 17.92
CA LYS A 221 13.10 -15.60 17.30
C LYS A 221 13.52 -17.02 17.72
N GLY A 222 13.08 -18.01 16.98
CA GLY A 222 13.83 -19.23 16.75
C GLY A 222 14.00 -20.22 17.91
N ARG A 223 13.16 -20.22 18.93
CA ARG A 223 13.12 -21.34 19.86
C ARG A 223 12.36 -22.48 19.21
N LEU A 224 13.11 -23.43 18.70
CA LEU A 224 12.59 -24.68 18.18
C LEU A 224 11.92 -25.51 19.28
N GLY A 225 10.70 -25.93 19.02
CA GLY A 225 10.06 -27.01 19.74
C GLY A 225 10.66 -28.38 19.34
N LYS A 226 10.15 -29.43 19.93
CA LYS A 226 10.52 -30.78 19.50
C LYS A 226 10.05 -30.97 18.06
N PRO A 227 10.89 -31.54 17.17
CA PRO A 227 10.50 -31.86 15.82
C PRO A 227 9.22 -32.71 15.80
N ILE A 228 8.38 -32.46 14.82
CA ILE A 228 7.15 -33.21 14.61
C ILE A 228 7.37 -34.27 13.53
N LYS A 229 6.52 -35.30 13.55
CA LYS A 229 6.69 -36.49 12.72
C LYS A 229 5.66 -36.58 11.62
N LEU A 230 4.45 -36.05 11.86
CA LEU A 230 3.35 -36.20 10.95
C LEU A 230 3.32 -35.05 9.92
N MET A 231 3.53 -35.41 8.67
CA MET A 231 3.43 -34.52 7.51
C MET A 231 2.11 -34.75 6.79
N GLN A 232 1.37 -33.68 6.50
CA GLN A 232 0.23 -33.78 5.63
C GLN A 232 0.67 -34.19 4.23
N GLN A 233 -0.05 -35.13 3.60
CA GLN A 233 0.15 -35.47 2.20
C GLN A 233 -0.37 -34.35 1.29
N PRO A 234 0.27 -34.07 0.15
CA PRO A 234 -0.27 -33.13 -0.81
C PRO A 234 -1.61 -33.61 -1.33
N SER A 235 -2.57 -32.70 -1.44
CA SER A 235 -3.89 -33.00 -2.01
C SER A 235 -3.90 -32.68 -3.50
N PRO A 236 -4.68 -33.41 -4.33
CA PRO A 236 -4.95 -33.00 -5.70
C PRO A 236 -5.51 -31.56 -5.73
N ALA A 237 -5.27 -30.83 -6.82
CA ALA A 237 -5.63 -29.41 -6.91
C ALA A 237 -7.14 -29.18 -6.73
N GLU A 238 -7.97 -30.04 -7.31
CA GLU A 238 -9.44 -30.00 -7.20
C GLU A 238 -9.96 -30.29 -5.78
N GLU A 239 -9.17 -30.97 -4.94
CA GLU A 239 -9.52 -31.16 -3.53
C GLU A 239 -9.00 -30.01 -2.69
N SER A 240 -7.76 -29.57 -2.90
CA SER A 240 -7.14 -28.49 -2.14
C SER A 240 -7.89 -27.18 -2.29
N ILE A 241 -8.43 -26.86 -3.49
CA ILE A 241 -9.21 -25.65 -3.73
C ILE A 241 -10.45 -25.55 -2.82
N LYS A 242 -11.04 -26.67 -2.44
CA LYS A 242 -12.22 -26.72 -1.54
C LYS A 242 -11.88 -26.30 -0.11
N HIS A 243 -10.59 -26.32 0.23
CA HIS A 243 -10.04 -25.89 1.50
C HIS A 243 -9.64 -24.41 1.54
N ILE A 244 -9.93 -23.67 0.46
CA ILE A 244 -9.66 -22.23 0.36
C ILE A 244 -10.96 -21.47 0.65
N VAL A 245 -10.86 -20.41 1.43
CA VAL A 245 -11.92 -19.44 1.65
C VAL A 245 -11.53 -18.07 1.16
N THR A 246 -12.52 -17.36 0.65
CA THR A 246 -12.44 -15.99 0.17
C THR A 246 -13.44 -15.12 0.92
N PRO A 247 -13.38 -13.79 0.77
CA PRO A 247 -14.48 -12.93 1.19
C PRO A 247 -15.80 -13.31 0.48
N GLU A 248 -16.93 -13.04 1.14
CA GLU A 248 -18.26 -13.17 0.50
C GLU A 248 -18.32 -12.34 -0.79
N GLY A 249 -18.95 -12.87 -1.82
CA GLY A 249 -18.97 -12.24 -3.13
C GLY A 249 -17.80 -12.58 -4.04
N PHE A 250 -16.89 -13.48 -3.58
CA PHE A 250 -15.76 -13.96 -4.36
C PHE A 250 -15.63 -15.48 -4.28
N HIS A 251 -15.01 -16.07 -5.28
CA HIS A 251 -14.61 -17.47 -5.29
C HIS A 251 -13.23 -17.63 -5.93
N VAL A 252 -12.64 -18.81 -5.78
CA VAL A 252 -11.34 -19.15 -6.37
C VAL A 252 -11.55 -20.07 -7.56
N GLU A 253 -10.86 -19.79 -8.66
CA GLU A 253 -10.75 -20.65 -9.82
C GLU A 253 -9.30 -21.13 -9.95
N LEU A 254 -9.12 -22.36 -10.39
CA LEU A 254 -7.81 -22.93 -10.70
C LEU A 254 -7.49 -22.61 -12.17
N PHE A 255 -6.43 -21.82 -12.39
CA PHE A 255 -5.94 -21.56 -13.74
C PHE A 255 -4.94 -22.62 -14.20
N ALA A 256 -4.03 -23.04 -13.33
CA ALA A 256 -3.07 -24.08 -13.63
C ALA A 256 -2.63 -24.82 -12.36
N ASP A 257 -2.53 -26.13 -12.45
CA ASP A 257 -1.85 -26.97 -11.48
C ASP A 257 -0.44 -27.39 -11.98
N GLU A 258 0.23 -28.21 -11.21
CA GLU A 258 1.55 -28.72 -11.54
C GLU A 258 1.61 -29.47 -12.89
N ASN A 259 0.51 -30.10 -13.32
CA ASN A 259 0.46 -30.80 -14.60
C ASN A 259 0.26 -29.84 -15.78
N ASP A 260 -0.58 -28.82 -15.61
CA ASP A 260 -0.80 -27.78 -16.62
C ASP A 260 0.47 -26.94 -16.83
N ILE A 261 1.17 -26.59 -15.73
CA ILE A 261 2.43 -25.82 -15.78
C ILE A 261 3.48 -26.58 -16.57
N HIS A 262 3.64 -27.89 -16.32
CA HIS A 262 4.69 -28.67 -16.95
C HIS A 262 4.36 -29.13 -18.36
N GLY A 263 3.07 -29.19 -18.71
CA GLY A 263 2.60 -29.58 -20.03
C GLY A 263 2.86 -31.05 -20.41
N ILE A 264 2.33 -31.45 -21.55
CA ILE A 264 2.40 -32.83 -22.07
C ILE A 264 3.84 -33.19 -22.44
N GLU A 265 4.66 -32.22 -22.85
CA GLU A 265 6.03 -32.45 -23.32
C GLU A 265 6.99 -32.96 -22.21
N ASP A 266 6.70 -32.64 -20.96
CA ASP A 266 7.50 -33.10 -19.81
C ASP A 266 7.08 -34.47 -19.25
N GLN A 267 5.94 -35.01 -19.66
CA GLN A 267 5.43 -36.30 -19.17
C GLN A 267 6.32 -37.51 -19.55
N GLY A 268 7.24 -37.35 -20.50
CA GLY A 268 8.20 -38.37 -20.91
C GLY A 268 9.66 -38.13 -20.44
N ARG A 269 9.94 -37.05 -19.70
CA ARG A 269 11.29 -36.76 -19.21
C ARG A 269 11.64 -37.67 -18.03
N PRO A 270 12.89 -38.13 -17.93
CA PRO A 270 13.34 -38.98 -16.82
C PRO A 270 13.11 -38.30 -15.46
N GLU A 271 12.85 -39.07 -14.41
CA GLU A 271 12.74 -38.59 -13.01
C GLU A 271 13.95 -37.75 -12.55
N ALA A 272 15.06 -37.77 -13.29
CA ALA A 272 16.27 -36.96 -13.05
C ALA A 272 16.08 -35.46 -13.35
N TYR A 273 14.99 -35.07 -14.06
CA TYR A 273 14.62 -33.67 -14.28
C TYR A 273 13.34 -33.36 -13.51
N PRO A 274 13.45 -33.00 -12.24
CA PRO A 274 12.27 -32.60 -11.49
C PRO A 274 11.64 -31.38 -12.17
N THR A 275 10.34 -31.44 -12.32
CA THR A 275 9.53 -30.30 -12.71
C THR A 275 9.72 -29.20 -11.67
N GLY A 276 10.02 -27.97 -12.07
CA GLY A 276 10.30 -26.86 -11.15
C GLY A 276 9.05 -26.28 -10.50
N LYS A 277 9.25 -25.44 -9.51
CA LYS A 277 8.18 -24.71 -8.83
C LYS A 277 8.03 -23.32 -9.43
N PRO A 278 6.79 -22.83 -9.66
CA PRO A 278 6.59 -21.46 -10.08
C PRO A 278 6.93 -20.51 -8.91
N ILE A 279 7.75 -19.48 -9.17
CA ILE A 279 8.17 -18.50 -8.14
C ILE A 279 7.90 -17.05 -8.50
N ALA A 280 7.69 -16.72 -9.74
CA ALA A 280 7.27 -15.40 -10.19
C ALA A 280 6.43 -15.50 -11.45
N MET A 281 5.55 -14.55 -11.65
CA MET A 281 4.67 -14.48 -12.83
C MET A 281 4.51 -13.05 -13.32
N ASN A 282 4.24 -12.89 -14.62
CA ASN A 282 3.83 -11.65 -15.25
C ASN A 282 3.09 -11.96 -16.55
N TRP A 283 2.40 -10.99 -17.14
CA TRP A 283 1.66 -11.15 -18.41
C TRP A 283 2.28 -10.29 -19.47
N ASP A 284 2.29 -10.78 -20.68
CA ASP A 284 2.66 -9.98 -21.84
C ASP A 284 1.45 -9.16 -22.37
N GLU A 285 1.70 -8.36 -23.41
CA GLU A 285 0.69 -7.53 -24.07
C GLU A 285 -0.40 -8.35 -24.80
N LYS A 286 -0.20 -9.66 -24.95
CA LYS A 286 -1.20 -10.59 -25.50
C LYS A 286 -2.04 -11.25 -24.41
N GLY A 287 -1.77 -10.97 -23.15
CA GLY A 287 -2.44 -11.55 -21.99
C GLY A 287 -1.96 -12.95 -21.63
N ARG A 288 -0.88 -13.46 -22.26
CA ARG A 288 -0.29 -14.75 -21.93
C ARG A 288 0.46 -14.67 -20.62
N LEU A 289 0.33 -15.71 -19.79
CA LEU A 289 1.00 -15.76 -18.49
C LEU A 289 2.43 -16.31 -18.63
N TRP A 290 3.38 -15.53 -18.18
CA TRP A 290 4.81 -15.89 -18.13
C TRP A 290 5.19 -16.27 -16.70
N VAL A 291 5.82 -17.42 -16.52
CA VAL A 291 6.14 -18.01 -15.21
C VAL A 291 7.63 -18.32 -15.14
N CYS A 292 8.25 -17.81 -14.06
CA CYS A 292 9.58 -18.30 -13.65
C CYS A 292 9.42 -19.61 -12.90
N GLU A 293 10.03 -20.67 -13.42
CA GLU A 293 10.05 -22.00 -12.81
C GLU A 293 11.43 -22.29 -12.24
N THR A 294 11.52 -22.77 -10.99
CA THR A 294 12.80 -23.09 -10.35
C THR A 294 12.85 -24.49 -9.76
N VAL A 295 13.95 -25.15 -9.99
CA VAL A 295 14.43 -26.39 -9.35
C VAL A 295 15.61 -26.06 -8.44
N ASP A 296 16.42 -25.06 -8.83
CA ASP A 296 17.68 -24.71 -8.17
C ASP A 296 17.50 -24.00 -6.82
N TYR A 297 16.35 -23.31 -6.63
CA TYR A 297 16.06 -22.69 -5.34
C TYR A 297 15.79 -23.74 -4.25
N PRO A 298 16.34 -23.62 -3.02
CA PRO A 298 17.10 -22.46 -2.54
C PRO A 298 18.63 -22.64 -2.57
N ASN A 299 19.17 -23.84 -2.60
CA ASN A 299 20.59 -24.10 -2.27
C ASN A 299 21.47 -24.49 -3.46
N GLU A 300 20.90 -24.57 -4.66
CA GLU A 300 21.57 -25.18 -5.82
C GLU A 300 21.84 -24.14 -6.93
N LEU A 301 22.16 -22.89 -6.53
CA LEU A 301 22.52 -21.84 -7.49
C LEU A 301 23.63 -22.31 -8.41
N SER A 302 23.37 -22.31 -9.70
CA SER A 302 24.25 -22.74 -10.77
C SER A 302 24.85 -21.53 -11.51
N GLU A 303 25.99 -21.79 -12.21
CA GLU A 303 26.57 -20.78 -13.08
C GLU A 303 25.65 -20.44 -14.27
N SER A 304 25.83 -19.26 -14.84
CA SER A 304 25.03 -18.80 -15.98
C SER A 304 25.07 -19.80 -17.15
N GLY A 305 23.89 -20.18 -17.64
CA GLY A 305 23.74 -21.13 -18.74
C GLY A 305 23.79 -22.63 -18.35
N SER A 306 24.06 -22.95 -17.09
CA SER A 306 24.13 -24.34 -16.60
C SER A 306 23.02 -24.70 -15.59
N GLY A 307 22.11 -23.81 -15.27
CA GLY A 307 21.00 -24.04 -14.35
C GLY A 307 19.91 -24.94 -14.94
N ARG A 308 19.02 -25.41 -14.08
CA ARG A 308 17.89 -26.28 -14.45
C ARG A 308 16.56 -25.57 -14.54
N ASP A 309 16.56 -24.28 -14.28
CA ASP A 309 15.38 -23.43 -14.19
C ASP A 309 14.97 -22.90 -15.56
N ARG A 310 13.72 -22.49 -15.68
CA ARG A 310 13.09 -22.16 -16.96
C ARG A 310 12.18 -20.96 -16.87
N ILE A 311 11.86 -20.41 -18.05
CA ILE A 311 10.71 -19.52 -18.24
C ILE A 311 9.67 -20.26 -19.08
N ARG A 312 8.45 -20.32 -18.57
CA ARG A 312 7.31 -20.88 -19.28
C ARG A 312 6.29 -19.83 -19.65
N VAL A 313 5.57 -20.10 -20.74
CA VAL A 313 4.42 -19.30 -21.18
C VAL A 313 3.21 -20.21 -21.15
N LEU A 314 2.20 -19.82 -20.37
CA LEU A 314 0.94 -20.52 -20.22
C LEU A 314 -0.15 -19.76 -20.95
N GLU A 315 -0.99 -20.49 -21.69
CA GLU A 315 -2.10 -19.93 -22.46
C GLU A 315 -3.37 -20.76 -22.18
N ASP A 316 -4.50 -20.07 -22.06
CA ASP A 316 -5.85 -20.59 -22.17
C ASP A 316 -6.28 -20.33 -23.62
N THR A 317 -6.32 -21.39 -24.45
CA THR A 317 -6.58 -21.25 -25.88
C THR A 317 -8.04 -21.51 -26.26
N ASP A 318 -8.81 -22.16 -25.39
CA ASP A 318 -10.23 -22.50 -25.63
C ASP A 318 -11.20 -21.60 -24.83
N GLY A 319 -10.68 -20.82 -23.88
CA GLY A 319 -11.45 -19.81 -23.15
C GLY A 319 -12.22 -20.36 -21.94
N ASP A 320 -11.83 -21.52 -21.42
CA ASP A 320 -12.46 -22.13 -20.24
C ASP A 320 -11.90 -21.61 -18.89
N ASN A 321 -10.94 -20.68 -18.96
CA ASN A 321 -10.22 -20.07 -17.84
C ASN A 321 -9.18 -20.98 -17.16
N ARG A 322 -8.78 -22.07 -17.82
CA ARG A 322 -7.68 -22.93 -17.42
C ARG A 322 -6.60 -22.96 -18.51
N ALA A 323 -5.36 -23.07 -18.11
CA ALA A 323 -4.26 -23.22 -19.06
C ALA A 323 -4.32 -24.59 -19.73
N ASP A 324 -4.41 -24.62 -21.06
CA ASP A 324 -4.37 -25.82 -21.88
C ASP A 324 -3.11 -25.92 -22.73
N LYS A 325 -2.29 -24.85 -22.75
CA LYS A 325 -1.03 -24.83 -23.46
C LYS A 325 0.08 -24.28 -22.57
N SER A 326 1.18 -25.04 -22.49
CA SER A 326 2.41 -24.65 -21.82
C SER A 326 3.57 -24.78 -22.80
N SER A 327 4.40 -23.74 -22.91
CA SER A 327 5.61 -23.75 -23.72
C SER A 327 6.82 -23.24 -22.96
N VAL A 328 8.02 -23.73 -23.28
CA VAL A 328 9.26 -23.29 -22.68
C VAL A 328 9.87 -22.20 -23.55
N PHE A 329 10.00 -20.98 -22.98
CA PHE A 329 10.62 -19.85 -23.68
C PHE A 329 12.14 -19.83 -23.52
N ALA A 330 12.65 -20.19 -22.34
CA ALA A 330 14.09 -20.21 -22.08
C ALA A 330 14.46 -21.27 -21.03
N GLU A 331 15.62 -21.89 -21.21
CA GLU A 331 16.22 -22.88 -20.32
C GLU A 331 17.63 -22.47 -19.88
N GLY A 332 18.30 -23.29 -19.06
CA GLY A 332 19.65 -23.02 -18.58
C GLY A 332 19.71 -21.82 -17.62
N LEU A 333 18.63 -21.57 -16.91
CA LEU A 333 18.52 -20.52 -15.91
C LEU A 333 18.76 -21.06 -14.50
N SER A 334 18.99 -20.17 -13.53
CA SER A 334 19.13 -20.56 -12.14
C SER A 334 18.53 -19.48 -11.23
N ILE A 335 17.52 -19.85 -10.49
CA ILE A 335 16.76 -19.00 -9.55
C ILE A 335 16.26 -17.70 -10.23
N PRO A 336 15.42 -17.83 -11.29
CA PRO A 336 14.79 -16.67 -11.92
C PRO A 336 13.69 -16.08 -11.02
N THR A 337 13.79 -14.81 -10.64
CA THR A 337 12.95 -14.22 -9.59
C THR A 337 12.03 -13.05 -10.04
N ALA A 338 12.21 -12.55 -11.24
CA ALA A 338 11.40 -11.43 -11.74
C ALA A 338 11.47 -11.31 -13.25
N ILE A 339 10.35 -10.94 -13.87
CA ILE A 339 10.20 -10.69 -15.31
C ILE A 339 9.57 -9.31 -15.52
N ALA A 340 10.13 -8.55 -16.47
CA ALA A 340 9.49 -7.38 -17.09
C ALA A 340 9.63 -7.47 -18.61
N PHE A 341 8.82 -6.71 -19.36
CA PHE A 341 8.84 -6.72 -20.82
C PHE A 341 9.50 -5.46 -21.37
N HIS A 342 10.30 -5.62 -22.43
CA HIS A 342 10.95 -4.52 -23.13
C HIS A 342 11.23 -4.91 -24.59
N ARG A 343 10.77 -4.10 -25.55
CA ARG A 343 11.03 -4.22 -27.00
C ARG A 343 10.90 -5.64 -27.56
N GLY A 344 9.79 -6.30 -27.23
CA GLY A 344 9.47 -7.66 -27.70
C GLY A 344 10.26 -8.78 -27.06
N GLY A 345 11.11 -8.48 -26.08
CA GLY A 345 11.80 -9.45 -25.24
C GLY A 345 11.41 -9.32 -23.76
N ILE A 346 12.07 -10.10 -22.91
CA ILE A 346 11.93 -10.04 -21.47
C ILE A 346 13.22 -9.59 -20.78
N VAL A 347 13.06 -8.82 -19.73
CA VAL A 347 14.12 -8.50 -18.77
C VAL A 347 13.92 -9.42 -17.59
N LEU A 348 14.89 -10.27 -17.32
CA LEU A 348 14.81 -11.36 -16.36
C LEU A 348 15.86 -11.19 -15.28
N GLN A 349 15.49 -11.26 -14.00
CA GLN A 349 16.46 -11.50 -12.93
C GLN A 349 16.73 -12.99 -12.84
N ASN A 350 17.98 -13.40 -13.09
CA ASN A 350 18.43 -14.80 -13.08
C ASN A 350 19.62 -14.94 -12.13
N GLY A 351 19.38 -15.42 -10.91
CA GLY A 351 20.44 -15.60 -9.93
C GLY A 351 21.27 -14.33 -9.73
N THR A 352 22.53 -14.36 -10.13
CA THR A 352 23.49 -13.25 -10.00
C THR A 352 23.53 -12.29 -11.20
N GLU A 353 22.64 -12.47 -12.17
CA GLU A 353 22.61 -11.70 -13.41
C GLU A 353 21.20 -11.14 -13.71
N THR A 354 21.13 -9.98 -14.33
CA THR A 354 19.94 -9.51 -15.02
C THR A 354 20.13 -9.69 -16.51
N LEU A 355 19.25 -10.46 -17.14
CA LEU A 355 19.35 -10.86 -18.56
C LEU A 355 18.30 -10.13 -19.40
N TYR A 356 18.61 -9.93 -20.68
CA TYR A 356 17.63 -9.68 -21.73
C TYR A 356 17.54 -10.91 -22.61
N LEU A 357 16.33 -11.45 -22.75
CA LEU A 357 16.04 -12.63 -23.58
C LEU A 357 15.00 -12.25 -24.62
N LYS A 358 15.20 -12.65 -25.88
CA LYS A 358 14.28 -12.34 -26.97
C LYS A 358 14.21 -13.51 -27.95
N ASP A 359 13.02 -13.74 -28.47
CA ASP A 359 12.76 -14.57 -29.65
C ASP A 359 12.75 -13.67 -30.88
N THR A 360 13.74 -13.82 -31.77
CA THR A 360 13.81 -13.05 -33.03
C THR A 360 13.35 -13.87 -34.23
N THR A 361 13.20 -15.18 -34.06
CA THR A 361 12.78 -16.12 -35.10
C THR A 361 11.26 -16.32 -35.14
N GLY A 362 10.57 -16.06 -34.00
CA GLY A 362 9.13 -16.22 -33.87
C GLY A 362 8.69 -17.66 -33.59
N ASP A 363 9.62 -18.52 -33.16
CA ASP A 363 9.34 -19.94 -32.84
C ASP A 363 8.87 -20.17 -31.38
N GLY A 364 8.87 -19.09 -30.56
CA GLY A 364 8.45 -19.13 -29.17
C GLY A 364 9.58 -19.43 -28.20
N THR A 365 10.82 -19.56 -28.67
CA THR A 365 12.01 -19.82 -27.83
C THR A 365 13.00 -18.67 -27.96
N ALA A 366 13.64 -18.28 -26.86
CA ALA A 366 14.63 -17.22 -26.85
C ALA A 366 15.91 -17.65 -27.59
N ASP A 367 16.27 -16.92 -28.65
CA ASP A 367 17.52 -17.07 -29.41
C ASP A 367 18.53 -15.97 -29.09
N VAL A 368 18.10 -14.87 -28.46
CA VAL A 368 18.96 -13.83 -27.90
C VAL A 368 19.06 -13.97 -26.39
N ARG A 369 20.29 -14.02 -25.88
CA ARG A 369 20.60 -14.00 -24.45
C ARG A 369 21.72 -13.00 -24.18
N LYS A 370 21.39 -11.90 -23.50
CA LYS A 370 22.33 -10.83 -23.19
C LYS A 370 22.33 -10.51 -21.72
N VAL A 371 23.54 -10.38 -21.13
CA VAL A 371 23.69 -9.91 -19.74
C VAL A 371 23.60 -8.38 -19.74
N LEU A 372 22.58 -7.86 -19.05
CA LEU A 372 22.39 -6.41 -18.84
C LEU A 372 23.14 -5.91 -17.62
N MET A 373 23.07 -6.68 -16.53
CA MET A 373 23.77 -6.41 -15.28
C MET A 373 24.27 -7.72 -14.70
N SER A 374 25.45 -7.70 -14.10
CA SER A 374 26.05 -8.86 -13.44
C SER A 374 26.48 -8.51 -12.01
N ASN A 375 27.05 -9.46 -11.30
CA ASN A 375 27.58 -9.29 -9.94
C ASN A 375 26.51 -8.98 -8.89
N TRP A 376 25.28 -9.46 -9.08
CA TRP A 376 24.31 -9.47 -8.01
C TRP A 376 24.69 -10.51 -6.97
N THR A 377 24.75 -10.12 -5.70
CA THR A 377 25.08 -11.04 -4.61
C THR A 377 23.85 -11.86 -4.23
N LEU A 378 24.01 -13.17 -4.12
CA LEU A 378 22.95 -14.12 -3.79
C LEU A 378 23.40 -15.18 -2.77
N GLY A 379 24.14 -14.78 -1.74
CA GLY A 379 24.57 -15.67 -0.65
C GLY A 379 23.41 -16.13 0.24
N ASP A 380 22.37 -15.32 0.35
CA ASP A 380 21.06 -15.69 0.87
C ASP A 380 20.06 -15.60 -0.30
N THR A 381 19.59 -16.77 -0.77
CA THR A 381 18.77 -16.82 -1.99
C THR A 381 17.39 -16.19 -1.87
N HIS A 382 16.91 -15.97 -0.65
CA HIS A 382 15.67 -15.20 -0.44
C HIS A 382 15.92 -13.74 -0.07
N GLY A 383 17.14 -13.25 -0.20
CA GLY A 383 17.52 -11.86 0.03
C GLY A 383 18.01 -11.14 -1.22
N GLY A 384 17.70 -11.66 -2.41
CA GLY A 384 18.17 -11.15 -3.70
C GLY A 384 17.27 -10.07 -4.30
N VAL A 385 17.45 -9.87 -5.60
CA VAL A 385 16.65 -8.98 -6.45
C VAL A 385 15.34 -9.67 -6.84
N GLY A 386 14.26 -8.89 -6.92
CA GLY A 386 12.96 -9.40 -7.37
C GLY A 386 11.96 -8.30 -7.69
N ASN A 387 10.73 -8.70 -8.02
CA ASN A 387 9.59 -7.82 -8.25
C ASN A 387 9.81 -6.77 -9.36
N PHE A 388 10.27 -7.17 -10.53
CA PHE A 388 10.34 -6.25 -11.67
C PHE A 388 8.95 -5.76 -12.07
N ARG A 389 8.82 -4.43 -12.20
CA ARG A 389 7.58 -3.74 -12.57
C ARG A 389 7.88 -2.63 -13.56
N ASN A 390 7.16 -2.58 -14.68
CA ASN A 390 7.14 -1.38 -15.50
C ASN A 390 6.42 -0.27 -14.71
N GLY A 391 7.10 0.83 -14.45
CA GLY A 391 6.55 1.99 -13.76
C GLY A 391 5.87 2.97 -14.71
N LEU A 392 4.99 3.82 -14.19
CA LEU A 392 4.41 4.94 -14.94
C LEU A 392 5.49 5.88 -15.51
N ASP A 393 6.62 6.00 -14.83
CA ASP A 393 7.76 6.82 -15.21
C ASP A 393 8.62 6.21 -16.33
N ASN A 394 8.16 5.12 -16.96
CA ASN A 394 8.86 4.37 -18.02
C ASN A 394 10.21 3.75 -17.58
N TRP A 395 10.36 3.50 -16.28
CA TRP A 395 11.48 2.76 -15.70
C TRP A 395 11.01 1.37 -15.29
N ILE A 396 11.96 0.44 -15.23
CA ILE A 396 11.75 -0.86 -14.56
C ILE A 396 12.10 -0.69 -13.09
N TRP A 397 11.10 -0.81 -12.24
CA TRP A 397 11.23 -0.80 -10.79
C TRP A 397 11.52 -2.20 -10.27
N ALA A 398 12.28 -2.26 -9.18
CA ALA A 398 12.70 -3.50 -8.55
C ALA A 398 12.93 -3.30 -7.05
N MET A 399 13.11 -4.41 -6.35
CA MET A 399 13.55 -4.40 -4.96
C MET A 399 14.81 -5.25 -4.77
N GLN A 400 15.63 -4.90 -3.77
CA GLN A 400 16.77 -5.66 -3.28
C GLN A 400 16.51 -6.06 -1.83
N GLY A 401 16.75 -7.32 -1.51
CA GLY A 401 16.66 -7.85 -0.16
C GLY A 401 17.92 -7.68 0.67
N TYR A 402 18.23 -8.67 1.52
CA TYR A 402 19.34 -8.60 2.48
C TYR A 402 20.73 -8.53 1.86
N ASN A 403 20.93 -9.15 0.72
CA ASN A 403 22.25 -9.19 0.10
C ASN A 403 22.71 -7.78 -0.24
N THR A 404 23.98 -7.49 0.00
CA THR A 404 24.61 -6.25 -0.45
C THR A 404 25.20 -6.48 -1.82
N SER A 405 24.73 -5.75 -2.83
CA SER A 405 25.16 -5.93 -4.21
C SER A 405 25.79 -4.65 -4.77
N SER A 406 26.86 -4.83 -5.54
CA SER A 406 27.48 -3.81 -6.39
C SER A 406 27.35 -4.28 -7.83
N PRO A 407 26.19 -4.09 -8.50
CA PRO A 407 26.01 -4.61 -9.84
C PRO A 407 26.99 -3.95 -10.83
N VAL A 408 27.41 -4.73 -11.82
CA VAL A 408 28.28 -4.27 -12.89
C VAL A 408 27.44 -4.03 -14.13
N ILE A 409 27.51 -2.82 -14.69
CA ILE A 409 26.81 -2.37 -15.90
C ILE A 409 27.84 -1.92 -16.91
N ASN A 410 27.85 -2.52 -18.11
CA ASN A 410 28.82 -2.20 -19.16
C ASN A 410 30.26 -2.21 -18.68
N GLY A 411 30.60 -3.16 -17.79
CA GLY A 411 31.93 -3.30 -17.19
C GLY A 411 32.25 -2.34 -16.04
N VAL A 412 31.31 -1.48 -15.64
CA VAL A 412 31.48 -0.50 -14.55
C VAL A 412 30.69 -0.94 -13.33
N GLU A 413 31.42 -1.14 -12.22
CA GLU A 413 30.81 -1.44 -10.93
C GLU A 413 30.03 -0.22 -10.38
N GLN A 414 28.80 -0.47 -9.96
CA GLN A 414 27.91 0.55 -9.38
C GLN A 414 28.06 0.61 -7.86
N PRO A 415 27.70 1.74 -7.23
CA PRO A 415 27.71 1.85 -5.78
C PRO A 415 26.90 0.74 -5.10
N ALA A 416 27.45 0.18 -4.01
CA ALA A 416 26.81 -0.89 -3.27
C ALA A 416 25.51 -0.43 -2.60
N PHE A 417 24.49 -1.28 -2.65
CA PHE A 417 23.24 -1.07 -1.91
C PHE A 417 22.61 -2.38 -1.45
N ARG A 418 21.63 -2.27 -0.55
CA ARG A 418 20.86 -3.37 0.01
C ARG A 418 19.53 -2.90 0.56
N MET A 419 18.59 -3.81 0.78
CA MET A 419 17.32 -3.57 1.49
C MET A 419 16.62 -2.28 1.04
N GLY A 420 15.95 -2.33 -0.10
CA GLY A 420 15.23 -1.17 -0.58
C GLY A 420 14.71 -1.31 -1.99
N PHE A 421 14.19 -0.21 -2.47
CA PHE A 421 13.69 -0.06 -3.83
C PHE A 421 14.76 0.56 -4.71
N PHE A 422 14.87 0.06 -5.93
CA PHE A 422 15.69 0.63 -6.98
C PHE A 422 14.92 0.60 -8.30
N ARG A 423 15.42 1.32 -9.28
CA ARG A 423 14.90 1.30 -10.65
C ARG A 423 16.03 1.41 -11.65
N PHE A 424 15.78 0.95 -12.85
CA PHE A 424 16.72 1.12 -13.96
C PHE A 424 15.97 1.41 -15.26
N ARG A 425 16.67 2.06 -16.17
CA ARG A 425 16.16 2.40 -17.49
C ARG A 425 17.03 1.75 -18.56
N LEU A 426 16.36 1.18 -19.55
CA LEU A 426 17.01 0.62 -20.74
C LEU A 426 16.93 1.60 -21.89
N SER A 427 17.93 1.51 -22.80
CA SER A 427 17.86 2.22 -24.07
C SER A 427 16.70 1.70 -24.94
N GLN A 428 16.25 2.53 -25.85
CA GLN A 428 15.17 2.19 -26.79
C GLN A 428 15.71 1.54 -28.08
N ASP A 429 16.91 0.95 -28.03
CA ASP A 429 17.52 0.22 -29.14
C ASP A 429 17.03 -1.23 -29.17
N ASP A 430 17.14 -1.88 -30.35
CA ASP A 430 16.79 -3.30 -30.50
C ASP A 430 17.73 -4.22 -29.74
N ASP A 431 18.95 -3.79 -29.42
CA ASP A 431 19.91 -4.40 -28.53
C ASP A 431 20.06 -3.55 -27.24
N PRO A 432 19.13 -3.63 -26.29
CA PRO A 432 19.03 -2.68 -25.20
C PRO A 432 20.21 -2.78 -24.24
N VAL A 433 20.62 -1.62 -23.72
CA VAL A 433 21.61 -1.48 -22.65
C VAL A 433 21.02 -0.75 -21.46
N VAL A 434 21.58 -0.95 -20.28
CA VAL A 434 21.18 -0.16 -19.10
C VAL A 434 21.78 1.24 -19.21
N GLU A 435 20.94 2.24 -19.39
CA GLU A 435 21.36 3.64 -19.42
C GLU A 435 21.59 4.20 -18.03
N LYS A 436 20.77 3.79 -17.07
CA LYS A 436 20.82 4.31 -15.71
C LYS A 436 20.26 3.32 -14.70
N LEU A 437 20.92 3.23 -13.55
CA LEU A 437 20.44 2.53 -12.37
C LEU A 437 20.36 3.53 -11.21
N GLU A 438 19.28 3.52 -10.45
CA GLU A 438 19.10 4.38 -9.28
C GLU A 438 18.61 3.56 -8.08
N PHE A 439 19.36 3.58 -6.98
CA PHE A 439 18.83 3.14 -5.70
C PHE A 439 17.97 4.26 -5.12
N ILE A 440 16.70 3.96 -4.83
CA ILE A 440 15.71 4.99 -4.52
C ILE A 440 15.55 5.17 -3.02
N ARG A 441 15.26 4.09 -2.28
CA ARG A 441 14.95 4.23 -0.85
C ARG A 441 15.22 2.97 -0.07
N SER A 442 15.85 3.12 1.11
CA SER A 442 16.11 2.02 2.04
C SER A 442 14.84 1.59 2.79
N THR A 443 14.67 0.30 2.99
CA THR A 443 13.73 -0.28 3.94
C THR A 443 14.43 -0.66 5.24
N ASN A 444 13.65 -1.06 6.25
CA ASN A 444 14.20 -1.43 7.57
C ASN A 444 14.60 -2.92 7.67
N ASN A 445 14.24 -3.74 6.69
CA ASN A 445 14.48 -5.19 6.70
C ASN A 445 14.56 -5.74 5.26
N ASN A 446 14.69 -7.05 5.12
CA ASN A 446 14.71 -7.78 3.85
C ASN A 446 13.48 -7.40 3.01
N THR A 447 13.68 -6.68 1.92
CA THR A 447 12.58 -6.22 1.06
C THR A 447 12.04 -7.42 0.28
N TRP A 448 10.71 -7.60 0.26
CA TRP A 448 10.06 -8.76 -0.34
C TRP A 448 8.90 -8.41 -1.28
N GLY A 449 8.48 -7.19 -1.30
CA GLY A 449 7.39 -6.76 -2.16
C GLY A 449 7.55 -5.34 -2.66
N LEU A 450 7.06 -5.11 -3.86
CA LEU A 450 6.94 -3.83 -4.53
C LEU A 450 5.54 -3.71 -5.11
N GLY A 451 4.87 -2.59 -4.87
CA GLY A 451 3.58 -2.25 -5.44
C GLY A 451 3.55 -0.82 -5.94
N ILE A 452 2.83 -0.58 -7.00
CA ILE A 452 2.69 0.73 -7.63
C ILE A 452 1.20 1.05 -7.75
N SER A 453 0.77 2.22 -7.25
CA SER A 453 -0.61 2.69 -7.40
C SER A 453 -0.86 3.27 -8.79
N GLU A 454 -2.12 3.50 -9.14
CA GLU A 454 -2.50 4.09 -10.43
C GLU A 454 -2.01 5.54 -10.60
N GLU A 455 -1.66 6.23 -9.51
CA GLU A 455 -0.99 7.53 -9.55
C GLU A 455 0.55 7.44 -9.53
N GLY A 456 1.11 6.22 -9.52
CA GLY A 456 2.55 6.00 -9.45
C GLY A 456 3.15 6.22 -8.05
N LEU A 457 2.38 5.97 -6.99
CA LEU A 457 2.90 5.92 -5.63
C LEU A 457 3.51 4.55 -5.36
N ILE A 458 4.65 4.52 -4.68
CA ILE A 458 5.43 3.30 -4.45
C ILE A 458 5.18 2.76 -3.06
N PHE A 459 4.83 1.50 -3.02
CA PHE A 459 4.60 0.72 -1.81
C PHE A 459 5.44 -0.54 -1.82
N GLY A 460 5.45 -1.25 -0.70
CA GLY A 460 6.08 -2.55 -0.64
C GLY A 460 5.94 -3.22 0.71
N SER A 461 6.70 -4.29 0.89
CA SER A 461 6.74 -5.06 2.12
C SER A 461 8.15 -5.54 2.41
N THR A 462 8.39 -5.93 3.64
CA THR A 462 9.65 -6.59 4.03
C THR A 462 9.37 -7.84 4.85
N ALA A 463 10.36 -8.70 4.97
CA ALA A 463 10.31 -9.77 5.95
C ALA A 463 10.17 -9.20 7.37
N ASN A 464 9.67 -10.05 8.28
CA ASN A 464 9.62 -9.80 9.72
C ASN A 464 8.92 -8.51 10.16
N ARG A 465 7.61 -8.58 10.34
CA ARG A 465 6.76 -7.58 10.97
C ARG A 465 6.52 -6.30 10.18
N ASN A 466 6.78 -6.30 8.90
CA ASN A 466 6.57 -5.10 8.10
C ASN A 466 5.87 -5.42 6.78
N PRO A 467 4.58 -5.81 6.83
CA PRO A 467 3.82 -6.23 5.66
C PRO A 467 3.41 -5.09 4.74
N SER A 468 3.55 -3.85 5.16
CA SER A 468 3.17 -2.70 4.34
C SER A 468 4.06 -1.50 4.64
N VAL A 469 4.72 -0.96 3.61
CA VAL A 469 5.53 0.25 3.65
C VAL A 469 5.10 1.19 2.52
N PHE A 470 5.31 2.49 2.73
CA PHE A 470 5.10 3.52 1.73
C PHE A 470 6.38 4.32 1.53
N MET A 471 6.72 4.63 0.27
CA MET A 471 7.91 5.36 -0.12
C MET A 471 7.54 6.77 -0.65
N PRO A 472 7.48 7.80 0.20
CA PRO A 472 7.10 9.16 -0.22
C PRO A 472 8.25 9.96 -0.83
N ILE A 473 9.48 9.76 -0.35
CA ILE A 473 10.65 10.57 -0.72
C ILE A 473 11.86 9.66 -0.93
N ALA A 474 12.56 9.82 -2.05
CA ALA A 474 13.79 9.09 -2.34
C ALA A 474 14.98 9.55 -1.46
N ASN A 475 15.96 8.66 -1.24
CA ASN A 475 17.16 8.96 -0.44
C ASN A 475 17.90 10.19 -0.94
N ARG A 476 18.02 10.38 -2.26
CA ARG A 476 18.77 11.47 -2.88
C ARG A 476 18.33 12.87 -2.40
N TYR A 477 17.07 13.05 -2.02
CA TYR A 477 16.57 14.33 -1.52
C TYR A 477 17.11 14.69 -0.12
N TYR A 478 17.49 13.70 0.65
CA TYR A 478 18.15 13.88 1.94
C TYR A 478 19.68 13.99 1.77
N GLU A 479 20.27 13.12 0.96
CA GLU A 479 21.70 12.98 0.77
C GLU A 479 22.34 14.23 0.15
N ARG A 480 21.62 14.94 -0.71
CA ARG A 480 22.10 16.17 -1.32
C ARG A 480 22.10 17.38 -0.38
N VAL A 481 21.40 17.33 0.76
CA VAL A 481 21.39 18.39 1.75
C VAL A 481 22.55 18.19 2.72
N ARG A 482 23.59 19.02 2.59
CA ARG A 482 24.81 18.92 3.40
C ARG A 482 24.48 19.12 4.88
N GLY A 483 25.02 18.26 5.74
CA GLY A 483 24.74 18.27 7.18
C GLY A 483 23.48 17.50 7.59
N TRP A 484 22.66 17.02 6.67
CA TRP A 484 21.44 16.29 7.04
C TRP A 484 21.69 14.79 7.23
N THR A 485 21.60 14.34 8.46
CA THR A 485 21.74 12.93 8.85
C THR A 485 20.37 12.31 9.18
N ALA A 486 19.47 12.29 8.23
CA ALA A 486 18.14 11.70 8.41
C ALA A 486 18.21 10.15 8.42
N SER A 487 17.29 9.51 9.16
CA SER A 487 17.05 8.08 9.00
C SER A 487 16.38 7.82 7.65
N LEU A 488 17.07 7.08 6.77
CA LEU A 488 16.59 6.78 5.43
C LEU A 488 15.76 5.51 5.36
N ARG A 489 15.61 4.76 6.47
CA ARG A 489 14.87 3.50 6.50
C ARG A 489 13.38 3.74 6.64
N LEU A 490 12.60 3.12 5.75
CA LEU A 490 11.14 3.13 5.83
C LEU A 490 10.66 2.17 6.91
N GLY A 491 9.77 2.64 7.76
CA GLY A 491 9.03 1.82 8.72
C GLY A 491 7.72 1.28 8.15
N THR A 492 7.04 0.46 8.93
CA THR A 492 5.70 -0.03 8.57
C THR A 492 4.66 1.10 8.62
N ILE A 493 3.71 1.03 7.71
CA ILE A 493 2.48 1.81 7.73
C ILE A 493 1.28 0.96 8.18
N ALA A 494 1.49 -0.36 8.36
CA ALA A 494 0.44 -1.28 8.79
C ALA A 494 0.15 -1.13 10.29
N ASP A 495 -1.14 -1.21 10.63
CA ASP A 495 -1.64 -1.22 12.01
C ASP A 495 -1.27 -2.52 12.75
N THR A 496 -1.09 -3.61 11.99
CA THR A 496 -0.71 -4.91 12.53
C THR A 496 0.30 -5.62 11.63
N HIS A 497 1.15 -6.43 12.23
CA HIS A 497 2.02 -7.39 11.53
C HIS A 497 1.50 -8.83 11.67
N LEU A 498 0.39 -9.02 12.35
CA LEU A 498 -0.20 -10.33 12.54
C LEU A 498 -1.06 -10.70 11.34
N PHE A 499 -1.02 -11.95 10.94
CA PHE A 499 -1.95 -12.49 9.97
C PHE A 499 -3.09 -13.24 10.66
N GLN A 500 -4.19 -13.47 9.94
CA GLN A 500 -5.40 -14.13 10.42
C GLN A 500 -5.57 -15.49 9.74
N PRO A 501 -4.83 -16.56 10.16
CA PRO A 501 -4.90 -17.86 9.52
C PRO A 501 -6.19 -18.58 9.90
N ILE A 502 -6.75 -19.33 8.95
CA ILE A 502 -7.88 -20.23 9.21
C ILE A 502 -7.42 -21.63 9.62
N THR A 503 -6.13 -21.93 9.46
CA THR A 503 -5.52 -23.17 9.96
C THR A 503 -5.14 -23.04 11.43
N LYS A 504 -5.42 -24.07 12.21
CA LYS A 504 -4.96 -24.15 13.61
C LYS A 504 -3.49 -24.58 13.73
N LYS A 505 -2.92 -25.09 12.64
CA LYS A 505 -1.56 -25.68 12.61
C LYS A 505 -0.61 -24.76 11.88
N VAL A 506 -0.36 -23.58 12.43
CA VAL A 506 0.69 -22.68 11.93
C VAL A 506 2.02 -23.20 12.48
N ARG A 507 2.80 -23.82 11.58
CA ARG A 507 4.10 -24.45 11.90
C ARG A 507 5.20 -23.85 11.03
N GLN A 508 6.45 -24.14 11.39
CA GLN A 508 7.63 -23.76 10.61
C GLN A 508 7.73 -22.23 10.40
N VAL A 509 7.48 -21.48 11.44
CA VAL A 509 7.59 -20.03 11.42
C VAL A 509 8.53 -19.58 12.54
N ASP A 510 9.48 -18.71 12.20
CA ASP A 510 10.37 -18.07 13.15
C ASP A 510 9.68 -16.94 13.90
N HIS A 511 8.54 -16.47 13.37
CA HIS A 511 7.73 -15.41 13.92
C HIS A 511 6.25 -15.78 13.97
N HIS A 512 5.85 -16.40 15.05
CA HIS A 512 4.54 -17.03 15.18
C HIS A 512 3.41 -16.01 15.15
N GLY A 513 2.39 -16.30 14.32
CA GLY A 513 1.19 -15.49 14.15
C GLY A 513 1.37 -14.22 13.34
N GLY A 514 2.58 -13.95 12.80
CA GLY A 514 2.86 -12.74 12.04
C GLY A 514 3.59 -13.00 10.72
N TYR A 515 3.62 -11.98 9.88
CA TYR A 515 4.34 -12.02 8.61
C TYR A 515 5.86 -12.16 8.87
N THR A 516 6.42 -13.29 8.47
CA THR A 516 7.85 -13.57 8.48
C THR A 516 8.47 -13.28 7.11
N ALA A 517 7.71 -13.57 6.04
CA ALA A 517 8.01 -13.23 4.67
C ALA A 517 6.74 -12.62 4.07
N ALA A 518 6.58 -11.31 4.20
CA ALA A 518 5.46 -10.59 3.61
C ALA A 518 5.75 -10.42 2.12
N ALA A 519 5.33 -11.37 1.30
CA ALA A 519 5.68 -11.43 -0.11
C ALA A 519 4.69 -10.65 -0.97
N GLY A 520 5.20 -9.77 -1.83
CA GLY A 520 4.41 -8.89 -2.67
C GLY A 520 3.80 -7.70 -1.91
N HIS A 521 3.23 -6.78 -2.66
CA HIS A 521 2.39 -5.67 -2.17
C HIS A 521 1.60 -5.08 -3.34
N ALA A 522 0.97 -5.93 -4.16
CA ALA A 522 0.23 -5.48 -5.32
C ALA A 522 -1.06 -4.76 -4.90
N LEU A 523 -1.28 -3.56 -5.42
CA LEU A 523 -2.53 -2.84 -5.21
C LEU A 523 -3.58 -3.33 -6.22
N TYR A 524 -4.84 -3.28 -5.82
CA TYR A 524 -5.93 -3.57 -6.73
C TYR A 524 -6.14 -2.41 -7.72
N THR A 525 -5.51 -2.51 -8.88
CA THR A 525 -5.45 -1.46 -9.91
C THR A 525 -6.33 -1.78 -11.12
N ALA A 526 -7.54 -2.26 -10.85
CA ALA A 526 -8.56 -2.57 -11.86
C ALA A 526 -9.96 -2.11 -11.40
N ARG A 527 -10.98 -2.35 -12.23
CA ARG A 527 -12.37 -1.95 -11.96
C ARG A 527 -13.35 -3.13 -11.90
N ASN A 528 -12.85 -4.39 -11.92
CA ASN A 528 -13.68 -5.59 -11.86
C ASN A 528 -14.23 -5.86 -10.45
N TYR A 529 -13.43 -5.65 -9.40
CA TYR A 529 -13.88 -5.75 -8.02
C TYR A 529 -14.73 -4.54 -7.61
N PRO A 530 -15.48 -4.62 -6.50
CA PRO A 530 -16.22 -3.48 -5.98
C PRO A 530 -15.35 -2.25 -5.73
N GLN A 531 -15.93 -1.06 -5.90
CA GLN A 531 -15.21 0.22 -5.76
C GLN A 531 -14.37 0.37 -4.47
N PRO A 532 -14.77 -0.14 -3.29
CA PRO A 532 -13.94 -0.07 -2.07
C PRO A 532 -12.54 -0.69 -2.20
N TRP A 533 -12.32 -1.56 -3.19
CA TRP A 533 -11.03 -2.21 -3.46
C TRP A 533 -10.09 -1.35 -4.31
N TRP A 534 -10.66 -0.47 -5.16
CA TRP A 534 -9.92 0.21 -6.23
C TRP A 534 -8.77 1.06 -5.70
N ASN A 535 -7.55 0.78 -6.18
CA ASN A 535 -6.34 1.55 -5.98
C ASN A 535 -5.94 1.81 -4.50
N ARG A 536 -6.55 1.11 -3.56
CA ARG A 536 -6.27 1.28 -2.12
C ARG A 536 -6.21 -0.01 -1.32
N THR A 537 -6.55 -1.14 -1.91
CA THR A 537 -6.38 -2.44 -1.27
C THR A 537 -5.17 -3.14 -1.85
N ALA A 538 -4.19 -3.43 -1.02
CA ALA A 538 -3.00 -4.16 -1.39
C ALA A 538 -3.08 -5.61 -0.91
N PHE A 539 -2.45 -6.51 -1.67
CA PHE A 539 -2.38 -7.94 -1.39
C PHE A 539 -0.98 -8.32 -0.99
N VAL A 540 -0.86 -8.97 0.17
CA VAL A 540 0.41 -9.41 0.72
C VAL A 540 0.32 -10.88 1.09
N CYS A 541 1.17 -11.69 0.49
CA CYS A 541 1.21 -13.12 0.74
C CYS A 541 1.89 -13.44 2.07
N GLY A 542 1.26 -14.30 2.85
CA GLY A 542 1.80 -14.89 4.07
C GLY A 542 1.91 -16.40 3.93
N PRO A 543 2.96 -16.94 3.25
CA PRO A 543 3.03 -18.36 2.92
C PRO A 543 3.00 -19.27 4.14
N THR A 544 3.60 -18.86 5.24
CA THR A 544 3.54 -19.61 6.51
C THR A 544 2.18 -19.56 7.20
N GLY A 545 1.39 -18.53 6.92
CA GLY A 545 -0.01 -18.37 7.38
C GLY A 545 -1.05 -19.01 6.45
N LYS A 546 -0.62 -19.52 5.28
CA LYS A 546 -1.49 -20.12 4.26
C LYS A 546 -2.54 -19.14 3.70
N LEU A 547 -2.14 -17.88 3.49
CA LEU A 547 -3.08 -16.81 3.16
C LEU A 547 -2.46 -15.71 2.28
N VAL A 548 -3.35 -14.96 1.65
CA VAL A 548 -3.09 -13.62 1.10
C VAL A 548 -3.91 -12.62 1.91
N GLY A 549 -3.23 -11.79 2.68
CA GLY A 549 -3.86 -10.73 3.46
C GLY A 549 -4.18 -9.51 2.60
N THR A 550 -5.21 -8.77 2.99
CA THR A 550 -5.52 -7.46 2.41
C THR A 550 -4.97 -6.35 3.30
N PHE A 551 -4.43 -5.31 2.69
CA PHE A 551 -4.01 -4.09 3.37
C PHE A 551 -4.71 -2.89 2.76
N VAL A 552 -5.69 -2.35 3.49
CA VAL A 552 -6.48 -1.20 3.05
C VAL A 552 -5.73 0.07 3.37
N ILE A 553 -5.31 0.78 2.35
CA ILE A 553 -4.48 1.98 2.43
C ILE A 553 -5.37 3.22 2.58
N LYS A 554 -5.00 4.09 3.51
CA LYS A 554 -5.64 5.38 3.76
C LYS A 554 -4.58 6.48 3.79
N ARG A 555 -4.96 7.68 3.37
CA ARG A 555 -4.13 8.88 3.48
C ARG A 555 -3.91 9.25 4.95
N ASP A 556 -2.68 9.67 5.28
CA ASP A 556 -2.29 10.22 6.57
C ASP A 556 -1.39 11.44 6.31
N GLY A 557 -2.00 12.54 5.99
CA GLY A 557 -1.29 13.70 5.44
C GLY A 557 -0.68 13.39 4.07
N ALA A 558 0.61 13.66 3.92
CA ALA A 558 1.41 13.21 2.77
C ALA A 558 1.97 11.78 2.96
N GLY A 559 1.73 11.16 4.11
CA GLY A 559 2.00 9.75 4.37
C GLY A 559 0.81 8.86 4.09
N MET A 560 0.95 7.60 4.45
CA MET A 560 -0.09 6.58 4.34
C MET A 560 -0.13 5.74 5.61
N LYS A 561 -1.31 5.17 5.91
CA LYS A 561 -1.55 4.11 6.87
C LYS A 561 -2.25 2.96 6.18
N SER A 562 -2.07 1.75 6.68
CA SER A 562 -2.82 0.59 6.19
C SER A 562 -3.33 -0.27 7.34
N SER A 563 -4.49 -0.91 7.11
CA SER A 563 -5.11 -1.85 8.03
C SER A 563 -5.40 -3.17 7.32
N SER A 564 -5.35 -4.29 8.07
CA SER A 564 -5.56 -5.63 7.53
C SER A 564 -6.85 -6.25 8.10
N PRO A 565 -8.03 -5.91 7.55
CA PRO A 565 -9.31 -6.33 8.10
C PRO A 565 -9.69 -7.77 7.77
N ILE A 566 -9.29 -8.28 6.59
CA ILE A 566 -9.65 -9.61 6.07
C ILE A 566 -8.52 -10.18 5.23
N ASN A 567 -8.59 -11.48 4.93
CA ASN A 567 -7.78 -12.08 3.86
C ASN A 567 -8.55 -12.02 2.53
N LEU A 568 -7.84 -11.94 1.41
CA LEU A 568 -8.41 -12.21 0.10
C LEU A 568 -8.56 -13.72 -0.13
N PHE A 569 -7.62 -14.49 0.40
CA PHE A 569 -7.47 -15.93 0.19
C PHE A 569 -6.90 -16.52 1.48
N ALA A 570 -7.47 -17.59 1.98
CA ALA A 570 -6.91 -18.32 3.11
C ALA A 570 -7.26 -19.81 3.03
N SER A 571 -6.32 -20.68 3.43
CA SER A 571 -6.50 -22.12 3.39
C SER A 571 -6.15 -22.79 4.72
N ASN A 572 -6.78 -23.93 5.00
CA ASN A 572 -6.38 -24.83 6.08
C ASN A 572 -5.54 -26.01 5.59
N ASP A 573 -5.23 -26.09 4.30
CA ASP A 573 -4.27 -27.03 3.72
C ASP A 573 -2.86 -26.62 4.10
N GLU A 574 -2.09 -27.50 4.75
CA GLU A 574 -0.74 -27.20 5.22
C GLU A 574 0.29 -27.04 4.08
N TRP A 575 -0.06 -27.46 2.87
CA TRP A 575 0.79 -27.28 1.69
C TRP A 575 0.59 -25.94 1.00
N THR A 576 -0.59 -25.33 1.12
CA THR A 576 -0.84 -23.99 0.56
C THR A 576 0.20 -23.00 1.06
N ALA A 577 0.88 -22.33 0.15
CA ALA A 577 1.94 -21.37 0.44
C ALA A 577 1.98 -20.25 -0.61
N PRO A 578 1.01 -19.31 -0.61
CA PRO A 578 0.98 -18.23 -1.58
C PRO A 578 2.21 -17.33 -1.43
N ILE A 579 2.90 -17.06 -2.53
CA ILE A 579 4.13 -16.26 -2.56
C ILE A 579 4.03 -15.02 -3.46
N MET A 580 3.04 -14.98 -4.33
CA MET A 580 2.79 -13.82 -5.19
C MET A 580 1.28 -13.65 -5.39
N ALA A 581 0.79 -12.44 -5.34
CA ALA A 581 -0.57 -12.06 -5.67
C ALA A 581 -0.54 -10.79 -6.50
N GLU A 582 -1.12 -10.82 -7.71
CA GLU A 582 -1.06 -9.72 -8.68
C GLU A 582 -2.39 -9.51 -9.37
N VAL A 583 -2.65 -8.30 -9.84
CA VAL A 583 -3.82 -7.99 -10.66
C VAL A 583 -3.51 -8.33 -12.11
N GLY A 584 -4.16 -9.35 -12.63
CA GLY A 584 -4.00 -9.77 -14.03
C GLY A 584 -4.71 -8.85 -15.02
N PRO A 585 -4.48 -9.06 -16.34
CA PRO A 585 -5.10 -8.25 -17.40
C PRO A 585 -6.62 -8.34 -17.40
N ASP A 586 -7.20 -9.43 -16.90
CA ASP A 586 -8.63 -9.67 -16.72
C ASP A 586 -9.25 -8.94 -15.51
N GLY A 587 -8.43 -8.16 -14.76
CA GLY A 587 -8.86 -7.43 -13.59
C GLY A 587 -9.14 -8.28 -12.35
N ASN A 588 -8.85 -9.58 -12.38
CA ASN A 588 -8.88 -10.46 -11.23
C ASN A 588 -7.53 -10.46 -10.49
N VAL A 589 -7.54 -10.86 -9.24
CA VAL A 589 -6.29 -11.11 -8.50
C VAL A 589 -5.86 -12.55 -8.73
N TRP A 590 -4.68 -12.72 -9.27
CA TRP A 590 -4.05 -13.99 -9.49
C TRP A 590 -3.12 -14.31 -8.34
N VAL A 591 -3.17 -15.56 -7.86
CA VAL A 591 -2.39 -16.01 -6.71
C VAL A 591 -1.50 -17.16 -7.16
N LEU A 592 -0.20 -16.97 -7.04
CA LEU A 592 0.78 -18.03 -7.24
C LEU A 592 1.00 -18.73 -5.90
N ASP A 593 0.55 -19.96 -5.81
CA ASP A 593 0.70 -20.84 -4.65
C ASP A 593 1.88 -21.78 -4.89
N TRP A 594 2.91 -21.59 -4.11
CA TRP A 594 4.10 -22.43 -4.16
C TRP A 594 3.82 -23.88 -3.78
N TYR A 595 2.72 -24.11 -3.14
CA TYR A 595 2.19 -25.40 -2.68
C TYR A 595 3.30 -26.27 -2.10
N SER A 596 3.84 -25.86 -0.97
CA SER A 596 4.99 -26.47 -0.32
C SER A 596 4.80 -26.60 1.18
N PHE A 597 4.97 -27.83 1.69
CA PHE A 597 4.88 -28.07 3.12
C PHE A 597 6.02 -27.39 3.89
N ILE A 598 7.27 -27.46 3.35
CA ILE A 598 8.44 -26.81 3.92
C ILE A 598 8.63 -25.44 3.25
N VAL A 599 8.20 -24.39 3.92
CA VAL A 599 8.34 -22.99 3.47
C VAL A 599 9.55 -22.32 4.13
N GLN A 600 9.80 -22.61 5.42
CA GLN A 600 10.82 -21.93 6.21
C GLN A 600 12.22 -22.13 5.64
N HIS A 601 12.98 -21.03 5.54
CA HIS A 601 14.33 -20.98 5.02
C HIS A 601 15.38 -21.06 6.14
N ASN A 602 15.24 -20.16 7.09
CA ASN A 602 16.11 -20.03 8.27
C ASN A 602 15.30 -19.51 9.47
N PRO A 603 15.77 -19.55 10.71
CA PRO A 603 17.08 -20.12 11.11
C PRO A 603 17.15 -21.65 10.91
N THR A 604 18.36 -22.16 10.70
CA THR A 604 18.59 -23.60 10.57
C THR A 604 18.22 -24.33 11.85
N PRO A 605 17.35 -25.35 11.80
CA PRO A 605 16.95 -26.12 12.97
C PRO A 605 18.12 -26.92 13.54
N GLN A 606 18.07 -27.23 14.83
CA GLN A 606 19.08 -28.10 15.44
C GLN A 606 19.05 -29.49 14.79
N GLY A 607 20.21 -29.96 14.39
CA GLY A 607 20.37 -31.25 13.70
C GLY A 607 20.29 -31.21 12.19
N PHE A 608 20.08 -30.01 11.62
CA PHE A 608 20.11 -29.78 10.17
C PHE A 608 21.36 -28.99 9.77
N GLU A 609 21.76 -29.12 8.53
CA GLU A 609 22.82 -28.33 7.92
C GLU A 609 22.27 -27.14 7.17
N THR A 610 23.04 -26.05 7.09
CA THR A 610 22.71 -24.87 6.28
C THR A 610 23.32 -25.04 4.90
N GLY A 611 22.50 -24.99 3.87
CA GLY A 611 22.97 -25.07 2.49
C GLY A 611 23.56 -23.74 1.98
N LYS A 612 24.11 -23.79 0.76
CA LYS A 612 24.80 -22.66 0.13
C LYS A 612 23.93 -21.39 -0.06
N GLY A 613 22.62 -21.56 -0.20
CA GLY A 613 21.65 -20.46 -0.31
C GLY A 613 21.12 -19.96 1.02
N ALA A 614 21.79 -20.26 2.13
CA ALA A 614 21.40 -19.94 3.50
C ALA A 614 20.10 -20.60 3.99
N ALA A 615 19.58 -21.58 3.26
CA ALA A 615 18.45 -22.40 3.67
C ALA A 615 18.89 -23.72 4.27
N TYR A 616 18.19 -24.19 5.32
CA TYR A 616 18.51 -25.51 5.88
C TYR A 616 18.16 -26.62 4.89
N GLU A 617 19.03 -27.64 4.86
CA GLU A 617 18.88 -28.81 4.00
C GLU A 617 17.84 -29.77 4.59
N THR A 618 16.93 -30.25 3.75
CA THR A 618 15.96 -31.28 4.09
C THR A 618 15.42 -31.97 2.85
N LYS A 619 15.32 -33.29 2.88
CA LYS A 619 14.68 -34.10 1.82
C LYS A 619 13.16 -33.87 1.72
N LEU A 620 12.56 -33.23 2.72
CA LEU A 620 11.14 -32.91 2.71
C LEU A 620 10.81 -31.64 1.92
N ARG A 621 11.82 -30.92 1.40
CA ARG A 621 11.59 -29.73 0.60
C ARG A 621 11.17 -30.13 -0.81
N ASP A 622 9.93 -29.85 -1.12
CA ASP A 622 9.35 -30.19 -2.42
C ASP A 622 9.93 -29.33 -3.56
N LYS A 623 10.07 -29.92 -4.74
CA LYS A 623 10.54 -29.32 -5.98
C LYS A 623 9.56 -29.51 -7.15
N LYS A 624 8.36 -29.99 -6.88
CA LYS A 624 7.44 -30.52 -7.90
C LYS A 624 6.13 -29.75 -7.99
N TYR A 625 5.47 -29.48 -6.85
CA TYR A 625 4.13 -28.92 -6.84
C TYR A 625 4.15 -27.39 -7.00
N GLY A 626 3.07 -26.86 -7.58
CA GLY A 626 2.83 -25.42 -7.69
C GLY A 626 1.50 -25.16 -8.38
N ARG A 627 0.80 -24.11 -8.01
CA ARG A 627 -0.55 -23.82 -8.50
C ARG A 627 -0.74 -22.33 -8.75
N ILE A 628 -1.58 -22.03 -9.70
CA ILE A 628 -1.95 -20.68 -10.05
C ILE A 628 -3.47 -20.55 -9.98
N TYR A 629 -3.93 -19.70 -9.07
CA TYR A 629 -5.35 -19.46 -8.84
C TYR A 629 -5.73 -18.06 -9.29
N ARG A 630 -7.02 -17.87 -9.59
CA ARG A 630 -7.65 -16.57 -9.75
C ARG A 630 -8.70 -16.39 -8.65
N VAL A 631 -8.77 -15.22 -8.05
CA VAL A 631 -9.86 -14.83 -7.16
C VAL A 631 -10.83 -13.98 -7.96
N VAL A 632 -12.02 -14.47 -8.18
CA VAL A 632 -12.99 -13.93 -9.12
C VAL A 632 -14.25 -13.46 -8.37
N PRO A 633 -14.84 -12.31 -8.69
CA PRO A 633 -16.09 -11.89 -8.07
C PRO A 633 -17.26 -12.77 -8.56
N ASP A 634 -18.16 -13.17 -7.65
CA ASP A 634 -19.36 -13.98 -7.99
C ASP A 634 -20.29 -13.28 -8.99
N ARG A 635 -20.21 -11.96 -9.07
CA ARG A 635 -20.91 -11.12 -10.05
C ARG A 635 -19.89 -10.22 -10.71
N PRO A 636 -19.24 -10.67 -11.78
CA PRO A 636 -18.34 -9.82 -12.53
C PRO A 636 -19.12 -8.61 -13.06
N ARG A 637 -18.50 -7.43 -13.06
CA ARG A 637 -19.06 -6.26 -13.75
C ARG A 637 -19.10 -6.57 -15.25
N GLU A 638 -20.25 -6.24 -15.88
CA GLU A 638 -20.57 -6.68 -17.24
C GLU A 638 -19.50 -6.37 -18.29
N ALA A 639 -19.43 -7.32 -19.24
CA ALA A 639 -19.07 -7.21 -20.68
C ALA A 639 -17.72 -6.56 -21.10
N ASP A 640 -17.19 -5.54 -20.43
CA ASP A 640 -15.98 -4.84 -20.90
C ASP A 640 -14.69 -5.63 -20.66
N PHE A 641 -14.68 -6.56 -19.72
CA PHE A 641 -13.52 -7.39 -19.37
C PHE A 641 -13.34 -8.63 -20.27
N GLN A 642 -14.40 -9.12 -20.92
CA GLN A 642 -14.30 -10.28 -21.82
C GLN A 642 -13.64 -9.96 -23.17
N SER A 643 -13.45 -8.67 -23.51
CA SER A 643 -12.90 -8.29 -24.81
C SER A 643 -11.35 -8.17 -24.85
N VAL A 644 -10.68 -8.33 -23.70
CA VAL A 644 -9.20 -8.18 -23.61
C VAL A 644 -8.44 -9.27 -24.38
N ASN A 645 -9.06 -10.43 -24.61
CA ASN A 645 -8.51 -11.49 -25.48
C ASN A 645 -8.58 -11.18 -26.97
N LYS A 646 -9.12 -10.03 -27.39
CA LYS A 646 -9.01 -9.60 -28.78
C LYS A 646 -7.64 -9.00 -29.02
N LYS A 647 -6.75 -9.86 -29.56
CA LYS A 647 -5.42 -9.58 -30.07
C LYS A 647 -5.10 -8.09 -30.26
N LEU A 648 -4.16 -7.58 -29.46
CA LEU A 648 -3.44 -6.33 -29.65
C LEU A 648 -2.63 -6.40 -30.98
N THR A 649 -3.29 -6.35 -32.11
CA THR A 649 -2.67 -6.63 -33.41
C THR A 649 -2.64 -5.44 -34.37
N LYS A 650 -3.12 -4.26 -33.98
CA LYS A 650 -3.02 -3.03 -34.82
C LYS A 650 -2.37 -1.90 -34.08
N VAL A 651 -1.34 -1.35 -34.70
CA VAL A 651 -0.46 -0.29 -34.25
C VAL A 651 -1.17 1.07 -34.26
N ASP A 652 -0.79 1.96 -33.38
CA ASP A 652 -1.03 3.42 -33.28
C ASP A 652 -2.33 3.85 -32.54
N SER A 653 -3.46 4.02 -33.18
CA SER A 653 -4.71 4.50 -32.53
C SER A 653 -5.26 3.51 -31.49
N TYR A 654 -4.96 2.23 -31.65
CA TYR A 654 -5.41 1.20 -30.74
C TYR A 654 -4.74 1.28 -29.37
N TYR A 655 -3.45 1.62 -29.31
CA TYR A 655 -2.75 1.71 -28.03
C TYR A 655 -3.14 2.97 -27.25
N THR A 656 -3.45 4.08 -27.90
CA THR A 656 -3.98 5.28 -27.23
C THR A 656 -5.32 5.01 -26.58
N ASP A 657 -6.21 4.25 -27.22
CA ASP A 657 -7.48 3.83 -26.64
C ASP A 657 -7.28 2.95 -25.39
N GLN A 658 -6.25 2.08 -25.39
CA GLN A 658 -5.94 1.22 -24.26
C GLN A 658 -5.39 1.96 -23.04
N LEU A 659 -4.96 3.21 -23.16
CA LEU A 659 -4.57 4.02 -22.00
C LEU A 659 -5.75 4.33 -21.05
N THR A 660 -6.98 4.14 -21.49
CA THR A 660 -8.19 4.28 -20.67
C THR A 660 -8.73 2.95 -20.11
N HIS A 661 -8.05 1.84 -20.42
CA HIS A 661 -8.50 0.51 -20.05
C HIS A 661 -8.73 0.39 -18.52
N PRO A 662 -9.79 -0.31 -18.06
CA PRO A 662 -10.08 -0.43 -16.63
C PRO A 662 -8.99 -1.12 -15.79
N THR A 663 -8.09 -1.88 -16.43
CA THR A 663 -6.99 -2.58 -15.76
C THR A 663 -5.65 -1.92 -16.03
N MET A 664 -4.89 -1.57 -14.99
CA MET A 664 -3.61 -0.88 -15.11
C MET A 664 -2.56 -1.71 -15.86
N GLN A 665 -2.56 -3.04 -15.73
CA GLN A 665 -1.63 -3.90 -16.45
C GLN A 665 -1.72 -3.68 -17.98
N VAL A 666 -2.93 -3.56 -18.52
CA VAL A 666 -3.15 -3.28 -19.95
C VAL A 666 -2.69 -1.86 -20.31
N ARG A 667 -3.01 -0.87 -19.46
CA ARG A 667 -2.57 0.52 -19.67
C ARG A 667 -1.05 0.65 -19.69
N LEU A 668 -0.35 -0.06 -18.80
CA LEU A 668 1.12 -0.08 -18.74
C LEU A 668 1.73 -0.70 -20.00
N HIS A 669 1.13 -1.77 -20.55
CA HIS A 669 1.58 -2.32 -21.83
C HIS A 669 1.36 -1.34 -22.98
N ALA A 670 0.19 -0.69 -23.04
CA ALA A 670 -0.10 0.31 -24.05
C ALA A 670 0.88 1.49 -23.98
N GLN A 671 1.10 2.04 -22.80
CA GLN A 671 2.08 3.11 -22.56
C GLN A 671 3.49 2.68 -22.99
N ARG A 672 3.94 1.50 -22.54
CA ARG A 672 5.25 0.95 -22.90
C ARG A 672 5.42 0.83 -24.42
N LEU A 673 4.45 0.25 -25.10
CA LEU A 673 4.49 0.04 -26.56
C LEU A 673 4.50 1.36 -27.32
N LEU A 674 3.72 2.36 -26.91
CA LEU A 674 3.75 3.70 -27.50
C LEU A 674 5.12 4.35 -27.36
N VAL A 675 5.74 4.24 -26.19
CA VAL A 675 7.09 4.78 -25.95
C VAL A 675 8.16 4.01 -26.72
N GLU A 676 8.07 2.67 -26.77
CA GLU A 676 8.99 1.82 -27.53
C GLU A 676 8.92 2.04 -29.04
N HIS A 677 7.72 2.30 -29.59
CA HIS A 677 7.56 2.66 -31.00
C HIS A 677 8.09 4.06 -31.32
N GLY A 678 8.00 5.00 -30.38
CA GLY A 678 8.54 6.34 -30.51
C GLY A 678 7.82 7.22 -31.55
N ASP A 679 6.63 6.83 -32.03
CA ASP A 679 5.88 7.62 -33.01
C ASP A 679 5.20 8.83 -32.36
N THR A 680 5.72 10.02 -32.65
CA THR A 680 5.19 11.28 -32.10
C THR A 680 3.87 11.73 -32.73
N LYS A 681 3.37 11.04 -33.78
CA LYS A 681 2.06 11.35 -34.39
C LYS A 681 0.90 11.12 -33.42
N VAL A 682 1.09 10.31 -32.37
CA VAL A 682 0.09 10.07 -31.30
C VAL A 682 -0.05 11.25 -30.32
N VAL A 683 0.85 12.25 -30.38
CA VAL A 683 0.85 13.38 -29.42
C VAL A 683 -0.50 14.14 -29.38
N PRO A 684 -1.18 14.44 -30.48
CA PRO A 684 -2.48 15.10 -30.42
C PRO A 684 -3.56 14.29 -29.68
N GLU A 685 -3.56 12.96 -29.84
CA GLU A 685 -4.48 12.06 -29.13
C GLU A 685 -4.18 12.00 -27.63
N LEU A 686 -2.89 11.95 -27.26
CA LEU A 686 -2.47 12.02 -25.85
C LEU A 686 -2.87 13.36 -25.21
N ILE A 687 -2.74 14.46 -25.92
CA ILE A 687 -3.21 15.79 -25.45
C ILE A 687 -4.72 15.76 -25.21
N SER A 688 -5.50 15.17 -26.11
CA SER A 688 -6.95 15.05 -25.93
C SER A 688 -7.34 14.26 -24.66
N LEU A 689 -6.59 13.19 -24.35
CA LEU A 689 -6.80 12.44 -23.10
C LEU A 689 -6.45 13.26 -21.84
N ILE A 690 -5.43 14.12 -21.92
CA ILE A 690 -5.03 14.99 -20.81
C ILE A 690 -6.04 16.11 -20.57
N GLU A 691 -6.66 16.62 -21.63
CA GLU A 691 -7.66 17.69 -21.57
C GLU A 691 -9.05 17.20 -21.11
N ASP A 692 -9.28 15.89 -21.09
CA ASP A 692 -10.52 15.30 -20.52
C ASP A 692 -10.60 15.49 -19.02
N GLN A 693 -11.55 16.29 -18.57
CA GLN A 693 -11.77 16.64 -17.15
C GLN A 693 -12.58 15.61 -16.37
N ALA A 694 -12.99 14.50 -16.99
CA ALA A 694 -13.75 13.44 -16.33
C ALA A 694 -12.92 12.76 -15.23
N VAL A 695 -13.58 12.29 -14.19
CA VAL A 695 -12.99 11.49 -13.12
C VAL A 695 -13.87 10.28 -12.83
N ASP A 696 -13.24 9.18 -12.46
CA ASP A 696 -13.94 7.97 -12.05
C ASP A 696 -14.48 8.05 -10.60
N GLY A 697 -15.12 6.97 -10.13
CA GLY A 697 -15.72 6.90 -8.80
C GLY A 697 -14.76 7.05 -7.62
N ILE A 698 -13.44 7.08 -7.84
CA ILE A 698 -12.41 7.35 -6.82
C ILE A 698 -11.60 8.62 -7.09
N GLY A 699 -12.06 9.46 -8.03
CA GLY A 699 -11.46 10.75 -8.36
C GLY A 699 -10.24 10.68 -9.28
N LEU A 700 -10.03 9.57 -10.01
CA LEU A 700 -8.94 9.43 -10.96
C LEU A 700 -9.42 9.63 -12.41
N ASN A 701 -8.54 10.17 -13.25
CA ASN A 701 -8.58 10.04 -14.71
C ASN A 701 -7.34 9.27 -15.12
N VAL A 702 -7.48 7.94 -15.24
CA VAL A 702 -6.35 7.06 -15.53
C VAL A 702 -5.79 7.26 -16.94
N GLY A 703 -6.65 7.61 -17.92
CA GLY A 703 -6.23 7.91 -19.29
C GLY A 703 -5.29 9.11 -19.34
N ALA A 704 -5.64 10.21 -18.69
CA ALA A 704 -4.82 11.41 -18.58
C ALA A 704 -3.48 11.12 -17.86
N ILE A 705 -3.50 10.30 -16.79
CA ILE A 705 -2.27 9.91 -16.07
C ILE A 705 -1.31 9.17 -16.99
N HIS A 706 -1.78 8.16 -17.73
CA HIS A 706 -0.95 7.40 -18.66
C HIS A 706 -0.50 8.24 -19.86
N ALA A 707 -1.35 9.12 -20.38
CA ALA A 707 -1.01 10.02 -21.48
C ALA A 707 0.12 11.00 -21.09
N LEU A 708 0.07 11.58 -19.89
CA LEU A 708 1.15 12.43 -19.35
C LEU A 708 2.49 11.67 -19.32
N ASN A 709 2.49 10.44 -18.81
CA ASN A 709 3.70 9.64 -18.73
C ASN A 709 4.17 9.11 -20.10
N THR A 710 3.26 8.92 -21.06
CA THR A 710 3.61 8.61 -22.44
C THR A 710 4.31 9.79 -23.10
N LEU A 711 3.79 11.02 -22.99
CA LEU A 711 4.46 12.23 -23.50
C LEU A 711 5.87 12.40 -22.93
N HIS A 712 6.03 12.13 -21.64
CA HIS A 712 7.34 12.13 -20.99
C HIS A 712 8.26 11.06 -21.58
N GLY A 713 7.78 9.83 -21.78
CA GLY A 713 8.54 8.73 -22.36
C GLY A 713 8.95 8.98 -23.81
N LEU A 714 8.10 9.65 -24.59
CA LEU A 714 8.41 10.09 -25.97
C LEU A 714 9.42 11.26 -26.05
N GLY A 715 9.78 11.88 -24.91
CA GLY A 715 10.76 12.96 -24.85
C GLY A 715 10.28 14.31 -25.41
N VAL A 716 8.99 14.48 -25.69
CA VAL A 716 8.42 15.65 -26.35
C VAL A 716 8.17 16.86 -25.44
N LEU A 717 8.53 16.78 -24.17
CA LEU A 717 8.31 17.84 -23.17
C LEU A 717 9.49 18.80 -22.99
N GLN A 718 10.61 18.59 -23.67
CA GLN A 718 11.82 19.42 -23.53
C GLN A 718 11.70 20.81 -24.17
N ASP A 719 10.79 20.97 -25.14
CA ASP A 719 10.44 22.23 -25.77
C ASP A 719 9.24 22.85 -25.03
N ASP A 720 9.52 23.94 -24.29
CA ASP A 720 8.51 24.67 -23.50
C ASP A 720 7.51 25.47 -24.34
N SER A 721 7.73 25.55 -25.64
CA SER A 721 6.79 26.12 -26.61
C SER A 721 5.90 25.08 -27.27
N SER A 722 6.09 23.79 -27.00
CA SER A 722 5.34 22.71 -27.64
C SER A 722 3.90 22.60 -27.13
N PRO A 723 2.94 22.17 -27.98
CA PRO A 723 1.57 21.87 -27.51
C PRO A 723 1.53 20.82 -26.37
N ALA A 724 2.48 19.90 -26.35
CA ALA A 724 2.58 18.89 -25.31
C ALA A 724 2.94 19.52 -23.96
N PHE A 725 3.90 20.43 -23.91
CA PHE A 725 4.27 21.15 -22.68
C PHE A 725 3.09 22.02 -22.18
N ASP A 726 2.39 22.72 -23.08
CA ASP A 726 1.20 23.52 -22.74
C ASP A 726 0.09 22.64 -22.14
N ALA A 727 -0.19 21.45 -22.72
CA ALA A 727 -1.18 20.52 -22.19
C ALA A 727 -0.81 20.02 -20.77
N VAL A 728 0.48 19.72 -20.52
CA VAL A 728 0.95 19.31 -19.20
C VAL A 728 0.82 20.45 -18.18
N THR A 729 1.14 21.69 -18.57
CA THR A 729 0.98 22.86 -17.66
C THR A 729 -0.48 23.14 -17.31
N LYS A 730 -1.40 23.00 -18.27
CA LYS A 730 -2.85 23.07 -18.00
C LYS A 730 -3.31 21.97 -17.04
N ALA A 731 -2.75 20.76 -17.17
CA ALA A 731 -3.08 19.63 -16.29
C ALA A 731 -2.69 19.84 -14.82
N LEU A 732 -1.87 20.83 -14.48
CA LEU A 732 -1.58 21.24 -13.10
C LEU A 732 -2.81 21.73 -12.32
N THR A 733 -3.90 22.06 -13.00
CA THR A 733 -5.18 22.49 -12.40
C THR A 733 -6.31 21.49 -12.62
N HIS A 734 -6.02 20.29 -13.11
CA HIS A 734 -7.01 19.25 -13.41
C HIS A 734 -7.81 18.85 -12.15
N PRO A 735 -9.13 18.51 -12.23
CA PRO A 735 -9.93 18.05 -11.10
C PRO A 735 -9.32 16.85 -10.34
N SER A 736 -8.76 15.88 -11.08
CA SER A 736 -8.09 14.73 -10.48
C SER A 736 -6.74 15.11 -9.86
N ALA A 737 -6.59 14.86 -8.56
CA ALA A 737 -5.31 15.02 -7.87
C ALA A 737 -4.21 14.09 -8.45
N GLY A 738 -4.59 12.88 -8.91
CA GLY A 738 -3.67 11.95 -9.58
C GLY A 738 -3.10 12.51 -10.88
N VAL A 739 -3.91 13.24 -11.66
CA VAL A 739 -3.46 13.92 -12.88
C VAL A 739 -2.53 15.08 -12.52
N ARG A 740 -2.91 15.96 -11.57
CA ARG A 740 -2.04 17.06 -11.12
C ARG A 740 -0.69 16.56 -10.60
N LEU A 741 -0.71 15.47 -9.81
CA LEU A 741 0.50 14.81 -9.31
C LEU A 741 1.44 14.40 -10.46
N ASN A 742 0.89 13.72 -11.47
CA ASN A 742 1.68 13.25 -12.61
C ASN A 742 2.11 14.42 -13.51
N ALA A 743 1.27 15.44 -13.70
CA ALA A 743 1.66 16.65 -14.42
C ALA A 743 2.90 17.31 -13.79
N VAL A 744 2.92 17.45 -12.45
CA VAL A 744 4.11 17.93 -11.72
C VAL A 744 5.34 17.04 -11.97
N ARG A 745 5.17 15.72 -11.94
CA ARG A 745 6.28 14.76 -12.06
C ARG A 745 6.92 14.75 -13.43
N VAL A 746 6.09 14.80 -14.49
CA VAL A 746 6.57 14.66 -15.89
C VAL A 746 7.19 15.94 -16.45
N LEU A 747 6.92 17.11 -15.86
CA LEU A 747 7.57 18.36 -16.28
C LEU A 747 9.09 18.22 -16.26
N PRO A 748 9.80 18.70 -17.29
CA PRO A 748 11.26 18.61 -17.37
C PRO A 748 11.96 19.52 -16.34
N GLU A 749 13.25 19.32 -16.12
CA GLU A 749 14.08 20.15 -15.21
C GLU A 749 14.60 21.41 -15.91
N ILE A 750 13.69 22.25 -16.39
CA ILE A 750 13.99 23.52 -17.10
C ILE A 750 13.37 24.71 -16.36
N PRO A 751 13.86 25.95 -16.60
CA PRO A 751 13.33 27.14 -15.92
C PRO A 751 11.83 27.37 -16.10
N ALA A 752 11.27 27.03 -17.27
CA ALA A 752 9.83 27.14 -17.55
C ALA A 752 8.96 26.30 -16.60
N THR A 753 9.46 25.19 -16.08
CA THR A 753 8.77 24.38 -15.09
C THR A 753 8.49 25.15 -13.81
N LEU A 754 9.47 25.89 -13.28
CA LEU A 754 9.27 26.70 -12.07
C LEU A 754 8.23 27.80 -12.31
N ALA A 755 8.24 28.40 -13.50
CA ALA A 755 7.25 29.41 -13.90
C ALA A 755 5.83 28.79 -13.96
N ALA A 756 5.67 27.64 -14.59
CA ALA A 756 4.40 26.92 -14.70
C ALA A 756 3.85 26.51 -13.32
N LEU A 757 4.69 25.95 -12.44
CA LEU A 757 4.29 25.59 -11.07
C LEU A 757 3.85 26.82 -10.26
N GLN A 758 4.49 27.97 -10.48
CA GLN A 758 4.13 29.22 -9.82
C GLN A 758 2.84 29.81 -10.37
N GLU A 759 2.64 29.82 -11.69
CA GLU A 759 1.44 30.33 -12.33
C GLU A 759 0.20 29.52 -11.93
N ALA A 760 0.29 28.20 -11.95
CA ALA A 760 -0.76 27.29 -11.51
C ALA A 760 -0.93 27.27 -9.97
N ASN A 761 -0.05 27.94 -9.23
CA ASN A 761 -0.07 28.02 -7.76
C ASN A 761 -0.13 26.64 -7.05
N VAL A 762 0.53 25.63 -7.61
CA VAL A 762 0.46 24.22 -7.14
C VAL A 762 1.02 24.07 -5.72
N ILE A 763 1.82 25.04 -5.25
CA ILE A 763 2.32 25.09 -3.86
C ILE A 763 1.20 25.27 -2.83
N ALA A 764 0.02 25.69 -3.24
CA ALA A 764 -1.17 25.82 -2.43
C ALA A 764 -2.20 24.69 -2.68
N ASP A 765 -1.78 23.60 -3.32
CA ASP A 765 -2.68 22.47 -3.60
C ASP A 765 -3.20 21.85 -2.30
N THR A 766 -4.48 21.50 -2.32
CA THR A 766 -5.14 20.86 -1.17
C THR A 766 -4.78 19.40 -0.98
N ASP A 767 -4.35 18.72 -2.05
CA ASP A 767 -3.87 17.33 -1.98
C ASP A 767 -2.39 17.29 -1.55
N ASN A 768 -2.12 16.58 -0.44
CA ASN A 768 -0.79 16.51 0.14
C ASN A 768 0.23 15.78 -0.74
N GLN A 769 -0.20 14.86 -1.62
CA GLN A 769 0.72 14.17 -2.54
C GLN A 769 1.12 15.08 -3.69
N VAL A 770 0.19 15.92 -4.16
CA VAL A 770 0.50 16.95 -5.16
C VAL A 770 1.47 17.97 -4.59
N LEU A 771 1.21 18.47 -3.37
CA LEU A 771 2.11 19.38 -2.68
C LEU A 771 3.49 18.76 -2.43
N LEU A 772 3.54 17.49 -1.98
CA LEU A 772 4.79 16.76 -1.81
C LEU A 772 5.59 16.68 -3.11
N ALA A 773 4.94 16.27 -4.20
CA ALA A 773 5.59 16.19 -5.52
C ALA A 773 6.06 17.55 -6.01
N THR A 774 5.29 18.63 -5.77
CA THR A 774 5.66 19.99 -6.10
C THR A 774 6.93 20.43 -5.39
N LEU A 775 7.02 20.19 -4.07
CA LEU A 775 8.21 20.51 -3.29
C LEU A 775 9.44 19.73 -3.78
N LEU A 776 9.27 18.44 -4.09
CA LEU A 776 10.36 17.62 -4.63
C LEU A 776 10.77 18.07 -6.05
N LYS A 777 9.83 18.43 -6.91
CA LYS A 777 10.10 18.98 -8.24
C LYS A 777 10.84 20.32 -8.15
N MET A 778 10.42 21.21 -7.25
CA MET A 778 11.13 22.46 -7.01
C MET A 778 12.56 22.22 -6.49
N SER A 779 12.77 21.15 -5.69
CA SER A 779 14.09 20.73 -5.25
C SER A 779 14.97 20.22 -6.41
N ASP A 780 14.38 19.62 -7.46
CA ASP A 780 15.12 19.14 -8.64
C ASP A 780 15.35 20.24 -9.69
N SER A 781 14.57 21.32 -9.68
CA SER A 781 14.62 22.35 -10.70
C SER A 781 15.69 23.41 -10.35
N PRO A 782 16.77 23.51 -11.13
CA PRO A 782 17.85 24.44 -10.83
C PRO A 782 17.48 25.88 -11.16
N GLY A 783 18.05 26.81 -10.40
CA GLY A 783 17.92 28.25 -10.65
C GLY A 783 16.59 28.85 -10.21
N GLY A 784 16.46 30.14 -10.39
CA GLY A 784 15.25 30.88 -10.09
C GLY A 784 15.08 31.29 -8.61
N LYS A 785 14.05 32.08 -8.35
CA LYS A 785 13.76 32.66 -7.02
C LYS A 785 12.73 31.82 -6.26
N ALA A 786 12.75 30.49 -6.41
CA ALA A 786 11.79 29.58 -5.79
C ALA A 786 11.82 29.67 -4.24
N GLY A 787 12.96 29.99 -3.63
CA GLY A 787 13.11 30.15 -2.19
C GLY A 787 12.12 31.14 -1.58
N ARG A 788 11.73 32.21 -2.29
CA ARG A 788 10.73 33.17 -1.80
C ARG A 788 9.33 32.54 -1.70
N ASN A 789 8.97 31.65 -2.62
CA ASN A 789 7.70 30.94 -2.55
C ASN A 789 7.72 29.87 -1.45
N LEU A 790 8.82 29.15 -1.33
CA LEU A 790 9.03 28.15 -0.27
C LEU A 790 8.99 28.79 1.13
N SER A 791 9.49 30.02 1.28
CA SER A 791 9.49 30.74 2.57
C SER A 791 8.07 31.04 3.08
N LYS A 792 7.05 31.05 2.24
CA LYS A 792 5.64 31.24 2.65
C LYS A 792 5.12 30.07 3.48
N LEU A 793 5.72 28.90 3.35
CA LEU A 793 5.30 27.67 4.03
C LEU A 793 5.90 27.50 5.43
N ILE A 794 6.81 28.38 5.86
CA ILE A 794 7.46 28.26 7.19
C ILE A 794 6.52 28.49 8.37
N ASN A 795 5.34 29.03 8.13
CA ASN A 795 4.29 29.23 9.13
C ASN A 795 3.02 28.40 8.80
N ASP A 796 3.08 27.53 7.81
CA ASP A 796 1.96 26.67 7.45
C ASP A 796 1.92 25.44 8.36
N SER A 797 0.94 25.42 9.26
CA SER A 797 0.78 24.33 10.24
C SER A 797 0.53 22.96 9.57
N LYS A 798 -0.13 22.90 8.42
CA LYS A 798 -0.33 21.68 7.64
C LYS A 798 1.01 21.10 7.18
N VAL A 799 1.91 21.94 6.68
CA VAL A 799 3.22 21.52 6.20
C VAL A 799 4.15 21.15 7.37
N LEU A 800 4.14 21.93 8.45
CA LEU A 800 5.05 21.74 9.58
C LEU A 800 4.69 20.55 10.46
N SER A 801 3.41 20.20 10.56
CA SER A 801 2.94 19.02 11.30
C SER A 801 3.09 17.72 10.53
N ASP A 802 3.19 17.76 9.21
CA ASP A 802 3.39 16.59 8.36
C ASP A 802 4.88 16.35 8.14
N ARG A 803 5.37 15.19 8.58
CA ARG A 803 6.79 14.81 8.45
C ARG A 803 7.29 14.92 7.01
N TRP A 804 6.51 14.39 6.05
CA TRP A 804 6.97 14.25 4.67
C TRP A 804 6.96 15.59 3.94
N LEU A 805 5.96 16.42 4.20
CA LEU A 805 5.93 17.79 3.66
C LEU A 805 7.05 18.63 4.22
N LYS A 806 7.32 18.54 5.52
CA LYS A 806 8.43 19.25 6.17
C LYS A 806 9.78 18.79 5.63
N ASP A 807 9.98 17.49 5.43
CA ASP A 807 11.21 16.94 4.84
C ASP A 807 11.39 17.41 3.39
N ALA A 808 10.34 17.39 2.58
CA ALA A 808 10.37 17.86 1.20
C ALA A 808 10.63 19.37 1.11
N LEU A 809 9.98 20.17 1.97
CA LEU A 809 10.23 21.60 2.07
C LEU A 809 11.70 21.88 2.46
N THR A 810 12.26 21.11 3.40
CA THR A 810 13.67 21.24 3.80
C THR A 810 14.60 20.97 2.62
N SER A 811 14.34 19.91 1.84
CA SER A 811 15.14 19.60 0.66
C SER A 811 15.03 20.69 -0.41
N ALA A 812 13.80 21.15 -0.70
CA ALA A 812 13.57 22.22 -1.67
C ALA A 812 14.22 23.54 -1.23
N ALA A 813 14.02 23.94 0.03
CA ALA A 813 14.60 25.15 0.57
C ALA A 813 16.14 25.13 0.56
N ALA A 814 16.76 23.96 0.80
CA ALA A 814 18.21 23.82 0.74
C ALA A 814 18.76 24.04 -0.68
N MET A 815 18.06 23.58 -1.72
CA MET A 815 18.47 23.78 -3.12
C MET A 815 18.31 25.25 -3.58
N HIS A 816 17.51 26.04 -2.87
CA HIS A 816 17.25 27.47 -3.12
C HIS A 816 17.64 28.32 -1.88
N ALA A 817 18.68 27.91 -1.16
CA ALA A 817 19.00 28.41 0.17
C ALA A 817 19.22 29.92 0.26
N ASP A 818 19.90 30.53 -0.71
CA ASP A 818 20.14 31.97 -0.79
C ASP A 818 18.84 32.79 -0.77
N SER A 819 17.97 32.53 -1.73
CA SER A 819 16.67 33.22 -1.87
C SER A 819 15.67 32.85 -0.77
N PHE A 820 15.75 31.62 -0.23
CA PHE A 820 14.92 31.18 0.89
C PHE A 820 15.32 31.92 2.20
N LEU A 821 16.59 31.87 2.60
CA LEU A 821 17.08 32.52 3.83
C LEU A 821 16.88 34.03 3.79
N ALA A 822 17.15 34.65 2.63
CA ALA A 822 16.91 36.09 2.45
C ALA A 822 15.43 36.45 2.58
N ALA A 823 14.53 35.59 2.14
CA ALA A 823 13.08 35.79 2.25
C ALA A 823 12.56 35.54 3.68
N VAL A 824 13.06 34.49 4.37
CA VAL A 824 12.72 34.20 5.77
C VAL A 824 13.10 35.38 6.68
N LEU A 825 14.25 35.98 6.47
CA LEU A 825 14.70 37.14 7.23
C LEU A 825 13.85 38.41 7.01
N LYS A 826 13.10 38.49 5.91
CA LYS A 826 12.21 39.61 5.57
C LYS A 826 10.77 39.37 6.04
N HIS A 827 10.47 38.20 6.64
CA HIS A 827 9.14 37.93 7.18
C HIS A 827 8.77 38.90 8.29
N GLN A 828 7.58 39.50 8.21
CA GLN A 828 7.09 40.44 9.21
C GLN A 828 6.49 39.76 10.44
N GLN A 829 5.98 38.52 10.25
CA GLN A 829 5.41 37.71 11.33
C GLN A 829 6.52 36.86 11.99
N PRO A 830 6.41 36.57 13.30
CA PRO A 830 7.28 35.61 13.94
C PRO A 830 7.25 34.26 13.19
N VAL A 831 8.42 33.64 13.08
CA VAL A 831 8.57 32.33 12.51
C VAL A 831 8.04 31.27 13.48
N ASP A 832 7.25 30.31 12.99
CA ASP A 832 6.76 29.19 13.81
C ASP A 832 7.95 28.42 14.40
N PRO A 833 8.01 28.17 15.72
CA PRO A 833 9.10 27.42 16.35
C PRO A 833 9.36 26.06 15.73
N HIS A 834 8.34 25.41 15.13
CA HIS A 834 8.49 24.12 14.43
C HIS A 834 9.28 24.23 13.13
N SER A 835 9.49 25.45 12.61
CA SER A 835 10.35 25.70 11.43
C SER A 835 11.81 25.88 11.78
N ASN A 836 12.16 26.07 13.05
CA ASN A 836 13.55 26.39 13.44
C ASN A 836 14.55 25.32 12.96
N ASP A 837 14.23 24.03 13.13
CA ASP A 837 15.09 22.93 12.66
C ASP A 837 15.32 22.97 11.15
N LEU A 838 14.27 23.30 10.38
CA LEU A 838 14.34 23.44 8.94
C LEU A 838 15.26 24.61 8.57
N ILE A 839 15.09 25.78 9.19
CA ILE A 839 15.89 26.98 8.93
C ILE A 839 17.37 26.73 9.28
N VAL A 840 17.64 26.14 10.45
CA VAL A 840 18.99 25.75 10.87
C VAL A 840 19.65 24.86 9.83
N ARG A 841 18.93 23.85 9.36
CA ARG A 841 19.43 22.86 8.39
C ARG A 841 19.72 23.48 7.02
N VAL A 842 18.84 24.37 6.56
CA VAL A 842 19.04 25.11 5.31
C VAL A 842 20.23 26.06 5.42
N ALA A 843 20.40 26.73 6.55
CA ALA A 843 21.55 27.61 6.82
C ALA A 843 22.87 26.82 6.88
N GLU A 844 22.88 25.66 7.54
CA GLU A 844 24.02 24.73 7.55
C GLU A 844 24.40 24.28 6.13
N HIS A 845 23.40 23.87 5.35
CA HIS A 845 23.62 23.49 3.96
C HIS A 845 24.24 24.64 3.17
N PHE A 846 23.66 25.83 3.26
CA PHE A 846 24.15 27.02 2.58
C PHE A 846 25.61 27.31 2.95
N ALA A 847 25.95 27.35 4.24
CA ALA A 847 27.31 27.59 4.71
C ALA A 847 28.30 26.53 4.20
N ARG A 848 27.92 25.25 4.23
CA ARG A 848 28.76 24.13 3.75
C ARG A 848 28.94 24.08 2.23
N THR A 849 28.13 24.80 1.44
CA THR A 849 28.31 24.93 -0.02
C THR A 849 29.40 25.97 -0.38
N ARG A 850 29.95 26.72 0.59
CA ARG A 850 30.91 27.79 0.37
C ARG A 850 30.38 28.86 -0.60
N PRO A 851 29.29 29.53 -0.24
CA PRO A 851 28.61 30.46 -1.13
C PRO A 851 29.50 31.64 -1.52
N MET A 852 29.21 32.27 -2.65
CA MET A 852 29.86 33.47 -3.09
C MET A 852 29.54 34.66 -2.18
N LYS A 853 30.32 35.75 -2.32
CA LYS A 853 30.25 36.93 -1.43
C LYS A 853 28.88 37.64 -1.51
N GLU A 854 28.28 37.73 -2.70
CA GLU A 854 27.04 38.46 -2.93
C GLU A 854 25.84 37.84 -2.17
N PRO A 855 25.54 36.54 -2.26
CA PRO A 855 24.48 35.90 -1.46
C PRO A 855 24.71 36.05 0.05
N VAL A 856 25.96 35.89 0.50
CA VAL A 856 26.30 36.08 1.93
C VAL A 856 26.04 37.52 2.38
N SER A 857 26.42 38.52 1.58
CA SER A 857 26.21 39.94 1.90
C SER A 857 24.72 40.29 1.94
N GLU A 858 23.89 39.70 1.07
CA GLU A 858 22.44 39.89 1.08
C GLU A 858 21.81 39.34 2.37
N ILE A 859 22.20 38.13 2.77
CA ILE A 859 21.73 37.51 4.01
C ILE A 859 22.14 38.32 5.22
N LEU A 860 23.42 38.73 5.35
CA LEU A 860 23.91 39.54 6.44
C LEU A 860 23.19 40.89 6.54
N THR A 861 22.91 41.52 5.40
CA THR A 861 22.17 42.79 5.35
C THR A 861 20.71 42.60 5.80
N ALA A 862 20.08 41.49 5.40
CA ALA A 862 18.72 41.16 5.84
C ALA A 862 18.65 40.81 7.34
N MET A 863 19.66 40.11 7.86
CA MET A 863 19.79 39.81 9.31
C MET A 863 19.77 41.08 10.17
N ALA A 864 20.36 42.16 9.72
CA ALA A 864 20.39 43.40 10.50
C ALA A 864 18.97 43.92 10.85
N LYS A 865 17.97 43.59 10.08
CA LYS A 865 16.58 44.05 10.19
C LYS A 865 15.58 42.98 10.69
N SER A 866 16.02 41.75 10.91
CA SER A 866 15.16 40.59 11.27
C SER A 866 14.98 40.46 12.79
N SER A 867 14.05 39.61 13.23
CA SER A 867 13.83 39.21 14.62
C SER A 867 15.05 38.46 15.19
N ASN A 868 15.26 38.54 16.52
CA ASN A 868 16.38 37.82 17.15
C ASN A 868 16.20 36.28 17.00
N GLU A 869 15.02 35.73 17.10
CA GLU A 869 14.77 34.31 16.99
C GLU A 869 15.14 33.73 15.60
N THR A 870 14.76 34.45 14.52
CA THR A 870 15.11 34.04 13.15
C THR A 870 16.63 34.17 12.92
N LYS A 871 17.25 35.22 13.44
CA LYS A 871 18.71 35.38 13.39
C LYS A 871 19.43 34.23 14.07
N ASP A 872 19.02 33.89 15.30
CA ASP A 872 19.62 32.81 16.08
C ASP A 872 19.50 31.45 15.36
N ALA A 873 18.39 31.19 14.72
CA ALA A 873 18.20 29.95 13.93
C ALA A 873 19.21 29.90 12.76
N ILE A 874 19.40 31.00 12.04
CA ILE A 874 20.34 31.05 10.90
C ILE A 874 21.81 31.01 11.38
N ILE A 875 22.14 31.64 12.50
CA ILE A 875 23.51 31.64 13.06
C ILE A 875 23.88 30.24 13.57
N ARG A 876 22.94 29.48 14.11
CA ARG A 876 23.17 28.10 14.57
C ARG A 876 23.47 27.13 13.42
N GLY A 877 22.90 27.32 12.24
CA GLY A 877 23.19 26.53 11.03
C GLY A 877 24.46 27.07 10.34
#